data_2dfd22368eb68343a5e137c0976e0fc6
#
_entry.id   2dfd22368eb68343a5e137c0976e0fc6
#
_cell.length_a   1.000
_cell.length_b   1.000
_cell.length_c   1.000
_cell.angle_alpha   90.00
_cell.angle_beta   90.00
_cell.angle_gamma   90.00
#
_symmetry.space_group_name_H-M   'P 1'
#
loop_
_entity.id
_entity.type
_entity.pdbx_description
1 polymer ?
#
loop_
_entity_poly.entity_id
_entity_poly.type
_entity_poly.pdbx_seq_one_letter_code
_entity_poly.pdbx_strand_id
1 'polypeptide(L)'
;MQEVKLYFQKKNGFYIKEAFKTLRSNIEFCGDDIKVIAVTSCMAHEGKSSVAMELAKSFAEAGNATLLIDADMRKSVLIGRYKTGAVKFGLSHCLIGKHQYMDAVCETDIPKLYVLFSGPVPPNPSELLGSRKFAEMLDVMKESFTYIIVDTPPLGSVIDAAVVARNCDGTVLVVENNAVSYRFVQKVKDQLDKTGSRILGVVLNKVDMNGKGYYGHYGKYYGKYYGKYYGEYGADSKSVEKQEKEEQKLIELQREFHEKQKREEQEKREKERKEKRQIRKQKIKQVAKRLAKRILVTAAAVLLICGLFLGGFVTVIAMGKRNLMSVSDGVRPDLPTTIGADGLVKEEEIKWQDGWVKYQDTIYQYNQEVLTFLIMGIDKDSDAQAVEEGTEGGQADALFLAVMNPKDSSIKIIGINRNTMTDIDVYNGNGVYITTTKAQIAVQHGFGDGMKKSCEYQKKAVEKLFYNLPIHGYAAVNMSAIPTINDAVGGIDLVVLEDLTKIDAGLVEGSNVHLSGDSAFWYVKYRDTDIFGSADTRLLRQQQYLTNLVNKAKQEVGKDISVALNLYQAVSPQMVTDISPHKAAYLASVLPDYKFDEDNFYTMEGETVMGEEFEEFYPDEDALYEMILDVFYEKVE
;
A
#
# COMPACT_ATOMS: atom_id res chain seq x y z
N MET A 1 -46.75 4.94 1.62
CA MET A 1 -45.55 5.27 2.43
C MET A 1 -45.60 4.51 3.75
N GLN A 2 -44.48 4.21 4.34
CA GLN A 2 -44.37 3.60 5.68
C GLN A 2 -44.16 4.71 6.72
N GLU A 3 -44.56 4.48 7.98
CA GLU A 3 -44.29 5.43 9.07
C GLU A 3 -43.15 4.90 9.92
N VAL A 4 -42.19 5.77 10.28
CA VAL A 4 -41.06 5.44 11.14
C VAL A 4 -40.80 6.57 12.14
N LYS A 5 -40.30 6.19 13.33
CA LYS A 5 -39.88 7.15 14.34
C LYS A 5 -38.36 7.12 14.47
N LEU A 6 -37.74 8.31 14.46
CA LEU A 6 -36.28 8.46 14.54
C LEU A 6 -35.84 8.77 15.99
N TYR A 7 -34.97 7.92 16.54
CA TYR A 7 -34.41 8.12 17.87
C TYR A 7 -32.98 8.66 17.82
N PHE A 8 -32.81 9.94 18.14
CA PHE A 8 -31.48 10.57 18.20
C PHE A 8 -30.84 10.33 19.59
N GLN A 9 -29.67 9.70 19.62
CA GLN A 9 -28.98 9.36 20.89
C GLN A 9 -28.51 10.58 21.69
N LYS A 10 -28.30 11.71 21.05
CA LYS A 10 -27.95 13.01 21.69
C LYS A 10 -28.73 14.12 21.01
N LYS A 11 -29.27 15.06 21.82
CA LYS A 11 -29.74 16.33 21.28
C LYS A 11 -28.50 17.13 20.86
N ASN A 12 -28.42 17.51 19.59
CA ASN A 12 -27.33 18.35 19.10
C ASN A 12 -27.35 19.70 19.86
N GLY A 13 -26.16 20.12 20.32
CA GLY A 13 -26.00 21.43 20.93
C GLY A 13 -26.22 22.55 19.90
N PHE A 14 -26.44 23.77 20.42
CA PHE A 14 -26.69 24.97 19.60
C PHE A 14 -25.69 25.13 18.45
N TYR A 15 -24.39 24.96 18.70
CA TYR A 15 -23.34 25.14 17.71
C TYR A 15 -23.44 24.14 16.53
N ILE A 16 -23.81 22.89 16.79
CA ILE A 16 -23.98 21.87 15.74
C ILE A 16 -25.17 22.23 14.86
N LYS A 17 -26.28 22.67 15.45
CA LYS A 17 -27.46 23.11 14.69
C LYS A 17 -27.14 24.30 13.77
N GLU A 18 -26.41 25.28 14.27
CA GLU A 18 -26.01 26.45 13.47
C GLU A 18 -25.05 26.06 12.35
N ALA A 19 -24.11 25.12 12.59
CA ALA A 19 -23.21 24.61 11.54
C ALA A 19 -23.99 23.94 10.39
N PHE A 20 -25.03 23.17 10.69
CA PHE A 20 -25.88 22.56 9.64
C PHE A 20 -26.78 23.57 8.93
N LYS A 21 -27.27 24.62 9.62
CA LYS A 21 -27.96 25.72 8.94
C LYS A 21 -27.02 26.44 7.96
N THR A 22 -25.77 26.71 8.39
CA THR A 22 -24.75 27.31 7.51
C THR A 22 -24.43 26.41 6.33
N LEU A 23 -24.26 25.10 6.54
CA LEU A 23 -24.02 24.13 5.47
C LEU A 23 -25.17 24.12 4.46
N ARG A 24 -26.43 24.11 4.95
CA ARG A 24 -27.61 24.21 4.10
C ARG A 24 -27.57 25.48 3.25
N SER A 25 -27.41 26.65 3.90
CA SER A 25 -27.38 27.93 3.17
C SER A 25 -26.26 27.99 2.13
N ASN A 26 -25.09 27.44 2.44
CA ASN A 26 -23.98 27.35 1.48
C ASN A 26 -24.35 26.48 0.27
N ILE A 27 -25.12 25.41 0.47
CA ILE A 27 -25.61 24.56 -0.64
C ILE A 27 -26.67 25.31 -1.44
N GLU A 28 -27.61 26.01 -0.78
CA GLU A 28 -28.62 26.85 -1.43
C GLU A 28 -27.96 27.94 -2.31
N PHE A 29 -26.84 28.51 -1.88
CA PHE A 29 -26.06 29.48 -2.68
C PHE A 29 -25.29 28.85 -3.86
N CYS A 30 -25.17 27.52 -3.94
CA CYS A 30 -24.53 26.87 -5.08
C CYS A 30 -25.37 26.92 -6.36
N GLY A 31 -26.69 27.15 -6.27
CA GLY A 31 -27.62 27.28 -7.40
C GLY A 31 -28.98 26.66 -7.12
N ASP A 32 -30.02 27.22 -7.73
CA ASP A 32 -31.42 26.74 -7.62
C ASP A 32 -31.63 25.39 -8.33
N ASP A 33 -30.71 24.99 -9.17
CA ASP A 33 -30.66 23.72 -9.90
C ASP A 33 -30.21 22.54 -9.04
N ILE A 34 -29.65 22.80 -7.85
CA ILE A 34 -29.11 21.77 -6.96
C ILE A 34 -30.26 21.18 -6.10
N LYS A 35 -30.80 20.05 -6.51
CA LYS A 35 -31.88 19.32 -5.82
C LYS A 35 -31.40 17.98 -5.26
N VAL A 36 -30.61 17.22 -6.01
CA VAL A 36 -30.10 15.90 -5.62
C VAL A 36 -28.65 16.00 -5.22
N ILE A 37 -28.35 15.73 -3.95
CA ILE A 37 -27.04 15.93 -3.36
C ILE A 37 -26.49 14.61 -2.82
N ALA A 38 -25.42 14.11 -3.39
CA ALA A 38 -24.70 12.96 -2.88
C ALA A 38 -23.83 13.37 -1.69
N VAL A 39 -23.79 12.55 -0.66
CA VAL A 39 -22.90 12.71 0.50
C VAL A 39 -22.00 11.49 0.59
N THR A 40 -20.71 11.68 0.46
CA THR A 40 -19.70 10.61 0.54
C THR A 40 -18.55 10.99 1.46
N SER A 41 -17.59 10.07 1.64
CA SER A 41 -16.38 10.31 2.44
C SER A 41 -15.17 9.59 1.82
N CYS A 42 -13.96 9.92 2.30
CA CYS A 42 -12.75 9.23 1.87
C CYS A 42 -12.68 7.81 2.43
N MET A 43 -12.98 7.67 3.74
CA MET A 43 -12.86 6.40 4.48
C MET A 43 -14.15 6.09 5.24
N ALA A 44 -14.25 4.86 5.73
CA ALA A 44 -15.32 4.47 6.66
C ALA A 44 -15.20 5.24 7.99
N HIS A 45 -16.33 5.47 8.67
CA HIS A 45 -16.41 6.10 9.99
C HIS A 45 -16.14 7.61 10.04
N GLU A 46 -15.93 8.31 8.94
CA GLU A 46 -15.76 9.77 8.91
C GLU A 46 -17.06 10.56 9.24
N GLY A 47 -18.17 9.86 9.35
CA GLY A 47 -19.46 10.43 9.80
C GLY A 47 -20.38 10.89 8.67
N LYS A 48 -20.15 10.46 7.41
CA LYS A 48 -20.98 10.78 6.22
C LYS A 48 -22.49 10.65 6.47
N SER A 49 -22.91 9.47 6.98
CA SER A 49 -24.34 9.19 7.21
C SER A 49 -24.96 10.06 8.31
N SER A 50 -24.17 10.51 9.29
CA SER A 50 -24.63 11.47 10.30
C SER A 50 -24.75 12.86 9.69
N VAL A 51 -23.81 13.25 8.84
CA VAL A 51 -23.85 14.54 8.12
C VAL A 51 -25.04 14.54 7.14
N ALA A 52 -25.27 13.46 6.41
CA ALA A 52 -26.40 13.33 5.48
C ALA A 52 -27.76 13.46 6.20
N MET A 53 -27.94 12.77 7.34
CA MET A 53 -29.18 12.84 8.12
C MET A 53 -29.41 14.24 8.72
N GLU A 54 -28.38 14.86 9.33
CA GLU A 54 -28.53 16.18 9.94
C GLU A 54 -28.70 17.28 8.88
N LEU A 55 -28.09 17.12 7.70
CA LEU A 55 -28.32 18.01 6.55
C LEU A 55 -29.76 17.89 6.04
N ALA A 56 -30.25 16.67 5.81
CA ALA A 56 -31.62 16.42 5.39
C ALA A 56 -32.63 17.00 6.41
N LYS A 57 -32.37 16.79 7.69
CA LYS A 57 -33.16 17.39 8.78
C LYS A 57 -33.12 18.92 8.75
N SER A 58 -31.94 19.53 8.48
CA SER A 58 -31.83 21.00 8.41
C SER A 58 -32.66 21.60 7.26
N PHE A 59 -32.73 20.91 6.10
CA PHE A 59 -33.60 21.30 5.00
C PHE A 59 -35.07 21.14 5.34
N ALA A 60 -35.45 20.03 6.00
CA ALA A 60 -36.84 19.79 6.44
C ALA A 60 -37.29 20.82 7.47
N GLU A 61 -36.45 21.14 8.48
CA GLU A 61 -36.72 22.17 9.48
C GLU A 61 -36.85 23.59 8.87
N ALA A 62 -36.26 23.83 7.69
CA ALA A 62 -36.46 25.07 6.93
C ALA A 62 -37.76 25.09 6.12
N GLY A 63 -38.56 24.02 6.17
CA GLY A 63 -39.83 23.93 5.49
C GLY A 63 -39.82 23.25 4.14
N ASN A 64 -38.69 22.69 3.71
CA ASN A 64 -38.55 21.99 2.43
C ASN A 64 -38.89 20.50 2.57
N ALA A 65 -39.72 19.95 1.66
CA ALA A 65 -39.95 18.51 1.59
C ALA A 65 -38.62 17.82 1.18
N THR A 66 -38.04 17.06 2.11
CA THR A 66 -36.68 16.51 1.95
C THR A 66 -36.69 15.00 2.10
N LEU A 67 -36.12 14.30 1.10
CA LEU A 67 -35.92 12.86 1.11
C LEU A 67 -34.44 12.54 1.39
N LEU A 68 -34.18 11.70 2.39
CA LEU A 68 -32.90 11.06 2.58
C LEU A 68 -32.93 9.65 1.99
N ILE A 69 -32.05 9.34 1.06
CA ILE A 69 -31.87 8.00 0.46
C ILE A 69 -30.61 7.36 1.04
N ASP A 70 -30.76 6.19 1.63
CA ASP A 70 -29.66 5.35 2.07
C ASP A 70 -29.17 4.46 0.89
N ALA A 71 -28.19 4.94 0.18
CA ALA A 71 -27.56 4.23 -0.94
C ALA A 71 -26.31 3.41 -0.52
N ASP A 72 -25.95 3.38 0.77
CA ASP A 72 -24.92 2.45 1.28
C ASP A 72 -25.52 1.05 1.44
N MET A 73 -25.84 0.40 0.31
CA MET A 73 -26.43 -0.93 0.30
C MET A 73 -25.48 -2.04 0.78
N ARG A 74 -24.18 -1.74 0.94
CA ARG A 74 -23.18 -2.72 1.43
C ARG A 74 -23.14 -2.80 2.94
N LYS A 75 -23.22 -1.65 3.61
CA LYS A 75 -23.07 -1.56 5.06
C LYS A 75 -23.90 -0.39 5.62
N SER A 76 -25.20 -0.39 5.37
CA SER A 76 -26.11 0.58 5.94
C SER A 76 -26.03 0.63 7.46
N VAL A 77 -26.03 1.84 8.01
CA VAL A 77 -26.00 2.07 9.46
C VAL A 77 -27.22 2.86 9.97
N LEU A 78 -28.05 3.39 9.07
CA LEU A 78 -29.13 4.32 9.44
C LEU A 78 -30.20 3.65 10.30
N ILE A 79 -30.71 2.49 9.92
CA ILE A 79 -31.74 1.74 10.69
C ILE A 79 -31.26 1.48 12.12
N GLY A 80 -30.07 0.94 12.28
CA GLY A 80 -29.50 0.61 13.59
C GLY A 80 -29.17 1.84 14.43
N ARG A 81 -28.66 2.91 13.78
CA ARG A 81 -28.25 4.16 14.44
C ARG A 81 -29.43 4.94 14.98
N TYR A 82 -30.52 5.04 14.22
CA TYR A 82 -31.70 5.80 14.59
C TYR A 82 -32.83 4.93 15.15
N LYS A 83 -32.60 3.62 15.34
CA LYS A 83 -33.53 2.67 15.98
C LYS A 83 -34.95 2.74 15.40
N THR A 84 -35.09 2.81 14.10
CA THR A 84 -36.36 3.07 13.40
C THR A 84 -37.40 1.96 13.53
N GLY A 85 -37.03 0.80 14.08
CA GLY A 85 -37.89 -0.39 14.07
C GLY A 85 -37.77 -1.17 12.76
N ALA A 86 -38.76 -2.00 12.48
CA ALA A 86 -38.81 -2.83 11.28
C ALA A 86 -39.29 -2.00 10.07
N VAL A 87 -38.40 -1.83 9.09
CA VAL A 87 -38.73 -1.26 7.78
C VAL A 87 -39.05 -2.41 6.83
N LYS A 88 -40.23 -2.43 6.22
CA LYS A 88 -40.72 -3.54 5.38
C LYS A 88 -39.99 -3.57 4.03
N PHE A 89 -39.85 -2.41 3.38
CA PHE A 89 -39.29 -2.30 2.03
C PHE A 89 -38.24 -1.19 2.01
N GLY A 90 -37.22 -1.31 1.15
CA GLY A 90 -36.18 -0.33 1.00
C GLY A 90 -35.71 -0.23 -0.46
N LEU A 91 -34.68 0.58 -0.71
CA LEU A 91 -34.13 0.92 -2.02
C LEU A 91 -33.82 -0.33 -2.87
N SER A 92 -33.19 -1.37 -2.27
CA SER A 92 -32.88 -2.60 -3.00
C SER A 92 -34.12 -3.30 -3.55
N HIS A 93 -35.25 -3.32 -2.83
CA HIS A 93 -36.50 -3.90 -3.30
C HIS A 93 -37.08 -3.13 -4.51
N CYS A 94 -36.94 -1.80 -4.51
CA CYS A 94 -37.41 -0.95 -5.61
C CYS A 94 -36.57 -1.15 -6.86
N LEU A 95 -35.24 -1.16 -6.73
CA LEU A 95 -34.34 -1.28 -7.87
C LEU A 95 -34.42 -2.64 -8.58
N ILE A 96 -34.73 -3.72 -7.83
CA ILE A 96 -35.02 -5.03 -8.44
C ILE A 96 -36.45 -5.15 -8.99
N GLY A 97 -37.29 -4.10 -8.83
CA GLY A 97 -38.64 -4.04 -9.39
C GLY A 97 -39.69 -4.78 -8.57
N LYS A 98 -39.44 -5.11 -7.28
CA LYS A 98 -40.43 -5.78 -6.44
C LYS A 98 -41.45 -4.85 -5.82
N HIS A 99 -41.17 -3.56 -5.68
CA HIS A 99 -42.04 -2.57 -5.07
C HIS A 99 -41.92 -1.23 -5.77
N GLN A 100 -43.00 -0.44 -5.70
CA GLN A 100 -43.01 0.95 -6.17
C GLN A 100 -42.17 1.83 -5.22
N TYR A 101 -41.54 2.85 -5.78
CA TYR A 101 -40.62 3.72 -5.02
C TYR A 101 -41.30 4.39 -3.82
N MET A 102 -42.51 4.93 -4.00
CA MET A 102 -43.26 5.62 -2.96
C MET A 102 -43.73 4.71 -1.82
N ASP A 103 -43.89 3.41 -2.06
CA ASP A 103 -44.25 2.44 -1.01
C ASP A 103 -43.08 2.15 -0.06
N ALA A 104 -41.86 2.33 -0.55
CA ALA A 104 -40.64 2.12 0.24
C ALA A 104 -40.20 3.39 1.00
N VAL A 105 -40.69 4.57 0.61
CA VAL A 105 -40.42 5.81 1.33
C VAL A 105 -41.10 5.77 2.70
N CYS A 106 -40.34 6.12 3.74
CA CYS A 106 -40.82 6.23 5.11
C CYS A 106 -41.04 7.71 5.47
N GLU A 107 -42.22 8.03 5.94
CA GLU A 107 -42.52 9.29 6.62
C GLU A 107 -41.98 9.24 8.05
N THR A 108 -41.32 10.31 8.51
CA THR A 108 -40.71 10.36 9.84
C THR A 108 -41.51 11.22 10.81
N ASP A 109 -41.21 11.11 12.10
CA ASP A 109 -41.76 12.01 13.16
C ASP A 109 -41.23 13.46 13.07
N ILE A 110 -40.30 13.74 12.14
CA ILE A 110 -39.86 15.10 11.84
C ILE A 110 -40.65 15.63 10.64
N PRO A 111 -41.40 16.71 10.77
CA PRO A 111 -42.20 17.25 9.69
C PRO A 111 -41.36 17.51 8.41
N LYS A 112 -41.86 17.07 7.26
CA LYS A 112 -41.22 17.24 5.95
C LYS A 112 -39.90 16.47 5.74
N LEU A 113 -39.49 15.60 6.68
CA LEU A 113 -38.37 14.68 6.49
C LEU A 113 -38.87 13.29 6.17
N TYR A 114 -38.41 12.75 5.06
CA TYR A 114 -38.70 11.41 4.58
C TYR A 114 -37.40 10.63 4.42
N VAL A 115 -37.46 9.31 4.58
CA VAL A 115 -36.27 8.44 4.44
C VAL A 115 -36.60 7.22 3.60
N LEU A 116 -35.75 6.93 2.61
CA LEU A 116 -35.74 5.67 1.88
C LEU A 116 -34.51 4.86 2.32
N PHE A 117 -34.74 3.84 3.14
CA PHE A 117 -33.67 2.98 3.64
C PHE A 117 -33.15 2.02 2.57
N SER A 118 -31.91 1.54 2.71
CA SER A 118 -31.24 0.66 1.73
C SER A 118 -31.96 -0.67 1.48
N GLY A 119 -32.65 -1.21 2.49
CA GLY A 119 -33.22 -2.56 2.44
C GLY A 119 -32.17 -3.67 2.61
N PRO A 120 -32.50 -4.93 2.26
CA PRO A 120 -31.58 -6.05 2.29
C PRO A 120 -30.38 -5.83 1.35
N VAL A 121 -29.20 -6.33 1.75
CA VAL A 121 -27.97 -6.22 0.94
C VAL A 121 -28.12 -7.05 -0.34
N PRO A 122 -28.08 -6.45 -1.54
CA PRO A 122 -28.11 -7.18 -2.78
C PRO A 122 -26.71 -7.73 -3.15
N PRO A 123 -26.60 -8.74 -4.03
CA PRO A 123 -25.30 -9.27 -4.46
C PRO A 123 -24.48 -8.28 -5.32
N ASN A 124 -25.15 -7.37 -6.02
CA ASN A 124 -24.55 -6.45 -6.98
C ASN A 124 -24.96 -4.96 -6.75
N PRO A 125 -24.55 -4.33 -5.63
CA PRO A 125 -24.96 -2.96 -5.31
C PRO A 125 -24.58 -1.92 -6.35
N SER A 126 -23.34 -1.96 -6.87
CA SER A 126 -22.84 -0.99 -7.86
C SER A 126 -23.65 -1.00 -9.17
N GLU A 127 -24.03 -2.20 -9.65
CA GLU A 127 -24.84 -2.35 -10.85
C GLU A 127 -26.25 -1.81 -10.67
N LEU A 128 -26.87 -2.07 -9.52
CA LEU A 128 -28.20 -1.56 -9.20
C LEU A 128 -28.20 -0.04 -9.11
N LEU A 129 -27.21 0.56 -8.45
CA LEU A 129 -27.05 2.02 -8.33
C LEU A 129 -26.68 2.67 -9.67
N GLY A 130 -25.98 1.95 -10.56
CA GLY A 130 -25.66 2.39 -11.92
C GLY A 130 -26.77 2.13 -12.96
N SER A 131 -27.86 1.48 -12.55
CA SER A 131 -28.93 1.11 -13.46
C SER A 131 -29.78 2.33 -13.89
N ARG A 132 -30.41 2.23 -15.07
CA ARG A 132 -31.38 3.22 -15.54
C ARG A 132 -32.52 3.41 -14.56
N LYS A 133 -32.93 2.35 -13.85
CA LYS A 133 -34.00 2.42 -12.83
C LYS A 133 -33.65 3.35 -11.66
N PHE A 134 -32.38 3.42 -11.27
CA PHE A 134 -31.97 4.36 -10.22
C PHE A 134 -32.09 5.82 -10.68
N ALA A 135 -31.67 6.11 -11.91
CA ALA A 135 -31.83 7.45 -12.49
C ALA A 135 -33.31 7.85 -12.62
N GLU A 136 -34.14 6.96 -13.20
CA GLU A 136 -35.61 7.16 -13.32
C GLU A 136 -36.27 7.36 -11.95
N MET A 137 -35.83 6.64 -10.92
CA MET A 137 -36.29 6.83 -9.53
C MET A 137 -36.01 8.25 -9.05
N LEU A 138 -34.78 8.74 -9.23
CA LEU A 138 -34.40 10.09 -8.80
C LEU A 138 -35.23 11.15 -9.52
N ASP A 139 -35.51 10.98 -10.83
CA ASP A 139 -36.34 11.91 -11.59
C ASP A 139 -37.79 11.93 -11.05
N VAL A 140 -38.39 10.78 -10.78
CA VAL A 140 -39.72 10.69 -10.15
C VAL A 140 -39.73 11.33 -8.76
N MET A 141 -38.66 11.15 -7.95
CA MET A 141 -38.57 11.73 -6.64
C MET A 141 -38.40 13.26 -6.67
N LYS A 142 -37.73 13.83 -7.67
CA LYS A 142 -37.62 15.30 -7.89
C LYS A 142 -38.95 16.01 -8.07
N GLU A 143 -40.00 15.29 -8.47
CA GLU A 143 -41.36 15.85 -8.58
C GLU A 143 -42.04 16.01 -7.21
N SER A 144 -41.70 15.14 -6.27
CA SER A 144 -42.34 15.08 -4.94
C SER A 144 -41.55 15.75 -3.82
N PHE A 145 -40.24 15.87 -3.97
CA PHE A 145 -39.34 16.40 -2.94
C PHE A 145 -38.56 17.61 -3.47
N THR A 146 -38.44 18.63 -2.62
CA THR A 146 -37.65 19.84 -2.93
C THR A 146 -36.14 19.51 -2.93
N TYR A 147 -35.71 18.70 -1.98
CA TYR A 147 -34.32 18.23 -1.86
C TYR A 147 -34.25 16.72 -1.65
N ILE A 148 -33.26 16.10 -2.25
CA ILE A 148 -32.94 14.68 -2.12
C ILE A 148 -31.49 14.56 -1.69
N ILE A 149 -31.25 14.04 -0.49
CA ILE A 149 -29.92 13.79 0.05
C ILE A 149 -29.63 12.30 -0.10
N VAL A 150 -28.52 11.92 -0.74
CA VAL A 150 -28.17 10.52 -0.98
C VAL A 150 -26.93 10.18 -0.16
N ASP A 151 -27.09 9.38 0.90
CA ASP A 151 -25.99 8.83 1.70
C ASP A 151 -25.36 7.66 0.94
N THR A 152 -24.07 7.76 0.62
CA THR A 152 -23.33 6.77 -0.18
C THR A 152 -22.21 6.11 0.63
N PRO A 153 -21.69 4.93 0.24
CA PRO A 153 -20.50 4.38 0.87
C PRO A 153 -19.25 5.26 0.64
N PRO A 154 -18.17 5.05 1.40
CA PRO A 154 -16.92 5.81 1.23
C PRO A 154 -16.30 5.58 -0.15
N LEU A 155 -16.03 6.65 -0.91
CA LEU A 155 -15.49 6.55 -2.26
C LEU A 155 -14.06 5.99 -2.30
N GLY A 156 -13.27 6.23 -1.26
CA GLY A 156 -11.93 5.63 -1.18
C GLY A 156 -11.91 4.12 -0.93
N SER A 157 -13.08 3.51 -0.65
CA SER A 157 -13.21 2.07 -0.42
C SER A 157 -13.91 1.34 -1.56
N VAL A 158 -14.93 1.95 -2.17
CA VAL A 158 -15.76 1.35 -3.24
C VAL A 158 -16.25 2.42 -4.21
N ILE A 159 -16.49 2.02 -5.46
CA ILE A 159 -16.87 2.93 -6.54
C ILE A 159 -18.33 3.42 -6.49
N ASP A 160 -19.15 2.82 -5.67
CA ASP A 160 -20.61 3.04 -5.63
C ASP A 160 -20.97 4.53 -5.49
N ALA A 161 -20.21 5.28 -4.68
CA ALA A 161 -20.41 6.71 -4.51
C ALA A 161 -20.18 7.50 -5.82
N ALA A 162 -19.20 7.12 -6.62
CA ALA A 162 -18.96 7.72 -7.93
C ALA A 162 -20.10 7.41 -8.93
N VAL A 163 -20.62 6.18 -8.86
CA VAL A 163 -21.75 5.75 -9.68
C VAL A 163 -23.01 6.56 -9.35
N VAL A 164 -23.30 6.75 -8.06
CA VAL A 164 -24.42 7.58 -7.60
C VAL A 164 -24.23 9.05 -7.96
N ALA A 165 -23.02 9.60 -7.75
CA ALA A 165 -22.71 11.01 -7.99
C ALA A 165 -23.00 11.46 -9.44
N ARG A 166 -22.88 10.56 -10.42
CA ARG A 166 -23.22 10.85 -11.85
C ARG A 166 -24.69 11.22 -12.07
N ASN A 167 -25.58 10.77 -11.19
CA ASN A 167 -27.01 11.03 -11.25
C ASN A 167 -27.45 12.12 -10.27
N CYS A 168 -26.51 12.78 -9.59
CA CYS A 168 -26.77 13.84 -8.63
C CYS A 168 -26.33 15.20 -9.19
N ASP A 169 -27.01 16.27 -8.77
CA ASP A 169 -26.72 17.64 -9.18
C ASP A 169 -25.44 18.17 -8.51
N GLY A 170 -25.05 17.57 -7.40
CA GLY A 170 -23.80 17.87 -6.73
C GLY A 170 -23.41 16.88 -5.64
N THR A 171 -22.15 16.95 -5.21
CA THR A 171 -21.58 16.04 -4.19
C THR A 171 -20.93 16.82 -3.06
N VAL A 172 -21.21 16.41 -1.82
CA VAL A 172 -20.54 16.88 -0.60
C VAL A 172 -19.57 15.81 -0.12
N LEU A 173 -18.30 16.17 0.05
CA LEU A 173 -17.27 15.27 0.56
C LEU A 173 -17.08 15.50 2.05
N VAL A 174 -17.31 14.47 2.88
CA VAL A 174 -17.09 14.52 4.33
C VAL A 174 -15.70 13.96 4.65
N VAL A 175 -14.92 14.71 5.41
CA VAL A 175 -13.56 14.35 5.82
C VAL A 175 -13.45 14.47 7.33
N GLU A 176 -12.91 13.47 8.01
CA GLU A 176 -12.63 13.53 9.43
C GLU A 176 -11.34 14.32 9.70
N ASN A 177 -11.42 15.26 10.65
CA ASN A 177 -10.28 16.07 11.03
C ASN A 177 -9.11 15.22 11.53
N ASN A 178 -7.92 15.42 10.96
CA ASN A 178 -6.67 14.71 11.27
C ASN A 178 -6.69 13.18 11.09
N ALA A 179 -7.67 12.61 10.38
CA ALA A 179 -7.76 11.16 10.18
C ALA A 179 -7.25 10.71 8.81
N VAL A 180 -7.24 11.59 7.81
CA VAL A 180 -6.92 11.25 6.41
C VAL A 180 -5.86 12.20 5.87
N SER A 181 -4.90 11.67 5.12
CA SER A 181 -3.87 12.50 4.49
C SER A 181 -4.44 13.37 3.37
N TYR A 182 -3.89 14.57 3.20
CA TYR A 182 -4.29 15.50 2.14
C TYR A 182 -4.20 14.88 0.74
N ARG A 183 -3.13 14.11 0.46
CA ARG A 183 -2.96 13.41 -0.82
C ARG A 183 -4.08 12.41 -1.11
N PHE A 184 -4.56 11.71 -0.09
CA PHE A 184 -5.66 10.77 -0.26
C PHE A 184 -6.98 11.49 -0.52
N VAL A 185 -7.25 12.62 0.15
CA VAL A 185 -8.41 13.48 -0.13
C VAL A 185 -8.38 13.98 -1.57
N GLN A 186 -7.21 14.43 -2.07
CA GLN A 186 -7.04 14.82 -3.46
C GLN A 186 -7.36 13.69 -4.43
N LYS A 187 -6.84 12.47 -4.18
CA LYS A 187 -7.13 11.30 -5.02
C LYS A 187 -8.63 10.98 -5.08
N VAL A 188 -9.34 11.08 -3.95
CA VAL A 188 -10.80 10.90 -3.89
C VAL A 188 -11.52 12.03 -4.63
N LYS A 189 -11.06 13.28 -4.50
CA LYS A 189 -11.57 14.42 -5.27
C LYS A 189 -11.43 14.18 -6.77
N ASP A 190 -10.25 13.75 -7.24
CA ASP A 190 -9.99 13.48 -8.66
C ASP A 190 -10.91 12.36 -9.20
N GLN A 191 -11.27 11.39 -8.36
CA GLN A 191 -12.26 10.37 -8.72
C GLN A 191 -13.66 10.96 -8.87
N LEU A 192 -14.06 11.90 -8.00
CA LEU A 192 -15.35 12.61 -8.11
C LEU A 192 -15.37 13.51 -9.34
N ASP A 193 -14.30 14.25 -9.62
CA ASP A 193 -14.21 15.11 -10.81
C ASP A 193 -14.44 14.32 -12.12
N LYS A 194 -13.91 13.09 -12.20
CA LYS A 194 -14.10 12.19 -13.35
C LYS A 194 -15.56 11.74 -13.55
N THR A 195 -16.42 11.87 -12.53
CA THR A 195 -17.84 11.53 -12.66
C THR A 195 -18.64 12.60 -13.41
N GLY A 196 -18.10 13.82 -13.52
CA GLY A 196 -18.81 15.01 -14.02
C GLY A 196 -19.75 15.63 -12.98
N SER A 197 -19.88 15.07 -11.77
CA SER A 197 -20.68 15.66 -10.69
C SER A 197 -19.98 16.87 -10.11
N ARG A 198 -20.72 17.95 -9.89
CA ARG A 198 -20.22 19.18 -9.27
C ARG A 198 -19.89 18.92 -7.79
N ILE A 199 -18.67 19.20 -7.36
CA ILE A 199 -18.31 19.14 -5.94
C ILE A 199 -18.77 20.45 -5.29
N LEU A 200 -19.81 20.36 -4.43
CA LEU A 200 -20.42 21.52 -3.74
C LEU A 200 -19.53 22.02 -2.60
N GLY A 201 -18.74 21.14 -2.01
CA GLY A 201 -17.82 21.51 -0.95
C GLY A 201 -17.32 20.31 -0.15
N VAL A 202 -16.48 20.62 0.84
CA VAL A 202 -15.92 19.64 1.78
C VAL A 202 -16.39 19.99 3.19
N VAL A 203 -16.91 19.00 3.92
CA VAL A 203 -17.30 19.12 5.33
C VAL A 203 -16.21 18.51 6.20
N LEU A 204 -15.49 19.33 6.95
CA LEU A 204 -14.55 18.86 7.95
C LEU A 204 -15.32 18.47 9.21
N ASN A 205 -15.38 17.17 9.49
CA ASN A 205 -16.15 16.60 10.59
C ASN A 205 -15.26 16.23 11.80
N LYS A 206 -15.87 16.07 12.97
CA LYS A 206 -15.22 15.68 14.24
C LYS A 206 -14.10 16.64 14.68
N VAL A 207 -14.23 17.91 14.37
CA VAL A 207 -13.28 18.95 14.80
C VAL A 207 -13.41 19.16 16.31
N ASP A 208 -12.28 19.09 17.03
CA ASP A 208 -12.25 19.43 18.46
C ASP A 208 -12.30 20.95 18.65
N MET A 209 -13.46 21.46 19.03
CA MET A 209 -13.70 22.89 19.26
C MET A 209 -13.03 23.42 20.53
N ASN A 210 -12.52 22.55 21.43
CA ASN A 210 -11.84 22.91 22.67
C ASN A 210 -10.31 22.86 22.57
N GLY A 211 -9.77 22.40 21.45
CA GLY A 211 -8.33 22.29 21.21
C GLY A 211 -7.63 23.65 21.07
N LYS A 212 -6.34 23.72 21.48
CA LYS A 212 -5.47 24.91 21.37
C LYS A 212 -4.97 25.16 19.91
N GLY A 213 -5.78 24.93 18.89
CA GLY A 213 -5.42 25.12 17.49
C GLY A 213 -6.17 26.27 16.82
N TYR A 214 -5.83 26.53 15.55
CA TYR A 214 -6.43 27.59 14.70
C TYR A 214 -7.98 27.61 14.74
N TYR A 215 -8.63 26.47 14.89
CA TYR A 215 -10.08 26.34 14.99
C TYR A 215 -10.68 26.72 16.35
N GLY A 216 -9.91 26.70 17.46
CA GLY A 216 -10.34 27.19 18.78
C GLY A 216 -10.57 28.70 18.83
N HIS A 217 -9.93 29.46 17.93
CA HIS A 217 -10.17 30.89 17.76
C HIS A 217 -11.49 31.20 17.05
N TYR A 218 -11.90 30.36 16.10
CA TYR A 218 -13.16 30.53 15.35
C TYR A 218 -14.39 30.34 16.24
N GLY A 219 -14.37 29.35 17.15
CA GLY A 219 -15.45 29.11 18.11
C GLY A 219 -15.63 30.28 19.11
N LYS A 220 -14.54 30.93 19.50
CA LYS A 220 -14.60 32.14 20.39
C LYS A 220 -15.10 33.38 19.66
N TYR A 221 -14.87 33.50 18.37
CA TYR A 221 -15.32 34.65 17.57
C TYR A 221 -16.83 34.62 17.33
N TYR A 222 -17.40 33.45 17.04
CA TYR A 222 -18.87 33.28 16.87
C TYR A 222 -19.64 33.38 18.19
N GLY A 223 -19.10 32.86 19.30
CA GLY A 223 -19.74 32.93 20.61
C GLY A 223 -19.81 34.35 21.17
N LYS A 224 -18.89 35.24 20.80
CA LYS A 224 -18.85 36.64 21.29
C LYS A 224 -19.74 37.57 20.48
N TYR A 225 -20.07 37.25 19.24
CA TYR A 225 -20.89 38.10 18.36
C TYR A 225 -22.40 37.92 18.60
N TYR A 226 -22.84 36.69 18.92
CA TYR A 226 -24.27 36.40 19.12
C TYR A 226 -24.75 36.51 20.58
N GLY A 227 -23.87 36.51 21.59
CA GLY A 227 -24.24 36.63 23.00
C GLY A 227 -24.60 38.06 23.45
N LYS A 228 -24.38 39.07 22.60
CA LYS A 228 -24.58 40.49 22.96
C LYS A 228 -25.91 41.09 22.49
N TYR A 229 -26.72 40.30 21.73
CA TYR A 229 -27.92 40.85 21.07
C TYR A 229 -29.26 40.53 21.75
N TYR A 230 -29.29 39.72 22.83
CA TYR A 230 -30.57 39.32 23.48
C TYR A 230 -30.60 39.48 24.98
N GLY A 231 -30.10 40.59 25.52
CA GLY A 231 -30.17 40.87 26.95
C GLY A 231 -30.53 42.31 27.26
N GLU A 232 -31.71 42.76 26.88
CA GLU A 232 -32.28 43.99 27.48
C GLU A 232 -33.73 44.17 27.04
N TYR A 233 -34.65 43.96 27.97
CA TYR A 233 -35.99 44.56 28.15
C TYR A 233 -36.60 43.89 29.36
N GLY A 234 -37.03 44.53 30.45
CA GLY A 234 -37.38 45.86 30.81
C GLY A 234 -37.85 45.87 32.28
N ALA A 235 -37.65 46.97 32.89
CA ALA A 235 -38.01 47.28 34.25
C ALA A 235 -39.27 48.16 34.32
N ASP A 236 -39.81 48.28 35.48
CA ASP A 236 -40.46 49.40 36.15
C ASP A 236 -41.72 48.98 36.97
N SER A 237 -42.11 49.51 38.03
CA SER A 237 -41.68 50.38 39.11
C SER A 237 -42.86 50.54 40.11
N LYS A 238 -42.53 50.72 41.37
CA LYS A 238 -43.20 51.56 42.43
C LYS A 238 -44.68 51.45 42.82
N SER A 239 -44.81 51.31 44.06
CA SER A 239 -45.72 51.94 45.09
C SER A 239 -46.43 50.91 45.98
N VAL A 240 -46.54 50.95 47.29
CA VAL A 240 -46.91 52.04 48.20
C VAL A 240 -46.60 51.63 49.65
N GLU A 241 -45.98 52.53 50.39
CA GLU A 241 -45.89 52.56 51.86
C GLU A 241 -47.25 52.74 52.50
N LYS A 242 -47.53 51.94 53.47
CA LYS A 242 -48.35 52.20 54.69
C LYS A 242 -49.18 50.98 55.06
N GLN A 243 -48.59 50.13 55.84
CA GLN A 243 -49.29 49.26 56.81
C GLN A 243 -48.31 48.58 57.77
N GLU A 244 -47.32 49.34 58.18
CA GLU A 244 -46.17 48.84 58.94
C GLU A 244 -46.34 49.19 60.42
N LYS A 245 -47.13 48.58 61.22
CA LYS A 245 -46.88 48.53 62.69
C LYS A 245 -47.54 47.38 63.44
N GLU A 246 -48.50 46.69 62.91
CA GLU A 246 -49.07 45.51 63.57
C GLU A 246 -48.59 44.17 63.04
N GLU A 247 -48.00 44.18 61.90
CA GLU A 247 -47.42 42.99 61.23
C GLU A 247 -46.05 42.63 61.80
N GLN A 248 -45.29 43.52 62.38
CA GLN A 248 -43.92 43.29 62.83
C GLN A 248 -43.79 42.26 63.95
N LYS A 249 -44.74 42.15 64.87
CA LYS A 249 -44.71 41.15 65.96
C LYS A 249 -45.08 39.73 65.46
N LEU A 250 -45.98 39.63 64.51
CA LEU A 250 -46.39 38.37 63.95
C LEU A 250 -45.32 37.83 62.97
N ILE A 251 -44.65 38.77 62.31
CA ILE A 251 -43.54 38.47 61.36
C ILE A 251 -42.30 37.97 62.12
N GLU A 252 -42.02 38.44 63.31
CA GLU A 252 -40.88 38.03 64.10
C GLU A 252 -41.04 36.59 64.63
N LEU A 253 -42.18 36.17 65.07
CA LEU A 253 -42.51 34.81 65.49
C LEU A 253 -42.55 33.84 64.25
N GLN A 254 -43.07 34.33 63.13
CA GLN A 254 -43.04 33.56 61.88
C GLN A 254 -41.62 33.48 61.31
N ARG A 255 -40.77 34.49 61.48
CA ARG A 255 -39.34 34.44 61.09
C ARG A 255 -38.56 33.40 61.89
N GLU A 256 -38.70 33.38 63.22
CA GLU A 256 -38.03 32.40 64.07
C GLU A 256 -38.46 30.96 63.72
N PHE A 257 -39.76 30.74 63.49
CA PHE A 257 -40.26 29.44 63.07
C PHE A 257 -39.79 29.07 61.66
N HIS A 258 -39.76 30.04 60.73
CA HIS A 258 -39.26 29.85 59.39
C HIS A 258 -37.71 29.63 59.32
N GLU A 259 -36.98 30.36 60.20
CA GLU A 259 -35.54 30.17 60.30
C GLU A 259 -35.20 28.81 60.90
N LYS A 260 -35.95 28.29 61.83
CA LYS A 260 -35.78 26.99 62.43
C LYS A 260 -36.05 25.89 61.38
N GLN A 261 -37.16 26.00 60.65
CA GLN A 261 -37.46 25.08 59.52
C GLN A 261 -36.41 25.19 58.41
N LYS A 262 -35.97 26.40 58.09
CA LYS A 262 -34.87 26.56 57.07
C LYS A 262 -33.55 25.93 57.51
N ARG A 263 -33.19 26.00 58.80
CA ARG A 263 -31.97 25.32 59.30
C ARG A 263 -32.10 23.80 59.25
N GLU A 264 -33.25 23.27 59.69
CA GLU A 264 -33.48 21.81 59.61
C GLU A 264 -33.53 21.31 58.15
N GLU A 265 -34.13 22.09 57.24
CA GLU A 265 -34.17 21.77 55.83
C GLU A 265 -32.78 21.91 55.17
N GLN A 266 -32.00 22.91 55.59
CA GLN A 266 -30.62 23.06 55.14
C GLN A 266 -29.70 21.91 55.61
N GLU A 267 -29.82 21.51 56.88
CA GLU A 267 -29.07 20.37 57.40
C GLU A 267 -29.46 19.05 56.71
N LYS A 268 -30.75 18.85 56.41
CA LYS A 268 -31.25 17.72 55.67
C LYS A 268 -30.71 17.71 54.21
N ARG A 269 -30.75 18.86 53.56
CA ARG A 269 -30.20 19.04 52.22
C ARG A 269 -28.67 18.87 52.18
N GLU A 270 -27.95 19.30 53.24
CA GLU A 270 -26.51 19.06 53.34
C GLU A 270 -26.16 17.58 53.55
N LYS A 271 -26.92 16.87 54.40
CA LYS A 271 -26.76 15.41 54.60
C LYS A 271 -27.03 14.67 53.31
N GLU A 272 -28.13 14.97 52.60
CA GLU A 272 -28.42 14.38 51.30
C GLU A 272 -27.36 14.72 50.24
N ARG A 273 -26.82 15.94 50.24
CA ARG A 273 -25.70 16.33 49.34
C ARG A 273 -24.43 15.57 49.65
N LYS A 274 -24.10 15.36 50.93
CA LYS A 274 -22.92 14.58 51.35
C LYS A 274 -23.07 13.13 50.95
N GLU A 275 -24.27 12.54 51.14
CA GLU A 275 -24.56 11.16 50.76
C GLU A 275 -24.54 10.96 49.23
N LYS A 276 -25.18 11.86 48.47
CA LYS A 276 -25.12 11.86 46.99
C LYS A 276 -23.69 12.04 46.47
N ARG A 277 -22.86 12.86 47.15
CA ARG A 277 -21.44 13.00 46.80
C ARG A 277 -20.65 11.72 47.08
N GLN A 278 -20.91 11.01 48.15
CA GLN A 278 -20.26 9.73 48.46
C GLN A 278 -20.65 8.64 47.44
N ILE A 279 -21.94 8.50 47.14
CA ILE A 279 -22.45 7.56 46.15
C ILE A 279 -21.87 7.88 44.77
N ARG A 280 -21.78 9.17 44.38
CA ARG A 280 -21.16 9.60 43.12
C ARG A 280 -19.66 9.26 43.06
N LYS A 281 -18.91 9.49 44.16
CA LYS A 281 -17.49 9.09 44.26
C LYS A 281 -17.30 7.59 44.15
N GLN A 282 -18.17 6.78 44.78
CA GLN A 282 -18.09 5.33 44.67
C GLN A 282 -18.40 4.84 43.24
N LYS A 283 -19.44 5.40 42.61
CA LYS A 283 -19.78 5.09 41.19
C LYS A 283 -18.64 5.49 40.25
N ILE A 284 -18.04 6.66 40.43
CA ILE A 284 -16.88 7.09 39.63
C ILE A 284 -15.69 6.12 39.81
N LYS A 285 -15.41 5.71 41.07
CA LYS A 285 -14.33 4.78 41.37
C LYS A 285 -14.57 3.37 40.77
N GLN A 286 -15.82 2.91 40.73
CA GLN A 286 -16.20 1.65 40.08
C GLN A 286 -16.09 1.74 38.54
N VAL A 287 -16.55 2.85 37.95
CA VAL A 287 -16.44 3.09 36.51
C VAL A 287 -14.99 3.20 36.10
N ALA A 288 -14.16 3.92 36.87
CA ALA A 288 -12.72 4.05 36.62
C ALA A 288 -12.01 2.69 36.68
N LYS A 289 -12.35 1.85 37.69
CA LYS A 289 -11.79 0.48 37.76
C LYS A 289 -12.20 -0.40 36.57
N ARG A 290 -13.47 -0.31 36.12
CA ARG A 290 -13.94 -1.06 34.94
C ARG A 290 -13.27 -0.56 33.66
N LEU A 291 -13.09 0.77 33.54
CA LEU A 291 -12.40 1.37 32.39
C LEU A 291 -10.93 0.96 32.36
N ALA A 292 -10.23 1.06 33.50
CA ALA A 292 -8.83 0.63 33.63
C ALA A 292 -8.64 -0.85 33.27
N LYS A 293 -9.58 -1.73 33.74
CA LYS A 293 -9.55 -3.15 33.37
C LYS A 293 -9.76 -3.38 31.87
N ARG A 294 -10.67 -2.61 31.23
CA ARG A 294 -10.89 -2.71 29.78
C ARG A 294 -9.67 -2.22 28.99
N ILE A 295 -9.06 -1.10 29.40
CA ILE A 295 -7.84 -0.58 28.78
C ILE A 295 -6.70 -1.60 28.91
N LEU A 296 -6.53 -2.22 30.08
CA LEU A 296 -5.50 -3.24 30.29
C LEU A 296 -5.72 -4.47 29.38
N VAL A 297 -6.96 -4.96 29.26
CA VAL A 297 -7.31 -6.11 28.40
C VAL A 297 -7.10 -5.77 26.93
N THR A 298 -7.50 -4.56 26.49
CA THR A 298 -7.27 -4.14 25.09
C THR A 298 -5.78 -3.95 24.79
N ALA A 299 -5.02 -3.37 25.72
CA ALA A 299 -3.57 -3.25 25.55
C ALA A 299 -2.88 -4.62 25.50
N ALA A 300 -3.27 -5.56 26.37
CA ALA A 300 -2.76 -6.93 26.33
C ALA A 300 -3.11 -7.66 25.02
N ALA A 301 -4.34 -7.47 24.50
CA ALA A 301 -4.75 -8.05 23.23
C ALA A 301 -3.95 -7.45 22.05
N VAL A 302 -3.71 -6.14 22.04
CA VAL A 302 -2.88 -5.48 21.02
C VAL A 302 -1.44 -5.99 21.08
N LEU A 303 -0.84 -6.10 22.28
CA LEU A 303 0.50 -6.65 22.44
C LEU A 303 0.60 -8.10 21.97
N LEU A 304 -0.43 -8.90 22.24
CA LEU A 304 -0.49 -10.30 21.79
C LEU A 304 -0.58 -10.37 20.25
N ILE A 305 -1.40 -9.54 19.63
CA ILE A 305 -1.52 -9.46 18.18
C ILE A 305 -0.19 -8.98 17.56
N CYS A 306 0.44 -7.95 18.11
CA CYS A 306 1.76 -7.49 17.66
C CYS A 306 2.83 -8.58 17.82
N GLY A 307 2.81 -9.32 18.94
CA GLY A 307 3.70 -10.46 19.18
C GLY A 307 3.49 -11.60 18.17
N LEU A 308 2.24 -11.90 17.80
CA LEU A 308 1.93 -12.90 16.77
C LEU A 308 2.40 -12.45 15.38
N PHE A 309 2.21 -11.17 15.03
CA PHE A 309 2.72 -10.62 13.77
C PHE A 309 4.25 -10.64 13.71
N LEU A 310 4.90 -10.21 14.79
CA LEU A 310 6.36 -10.21 14.88
C LEU A 310 6.92 -11.66 14.82
N GLY A 311 6.31 -12.58 15.57
CA GLY A 311 6.64 -14.00 15.53
C GLY A 311 6.42 -14.62 14.15
N GLY A 312 5.31 -14.29 13.49
CA GLY A 312 5.03 -14.70 12.11
C GLY A 312 6.09 -14.16 11.13
N PHE A 313 6.44 -12.90 11.24
CA PHE A 313 7.46 -12.28 10.40
C PHE A 313 8.85 -12.91 10.59
N VAL A 314 9.28 -13.11 11.84
CA VAL A 314 10.54 -13.81 12.16
C VAL A 314 10.53 -15.23 11.61
N THR A 315 9.40 -15.93 11.69
CA THR A 315 9.26 -17.29 11.15
C THR A 315 9.42 -17.30 9.62
N VAL A 316 8.82 -16.33 8.91
CA VAL A 316 8.93 -16.17 7.46
C VAL A 316 10.40 -15.97 7.05
N ILE A 317 11.11 -15.09 7.74
CA ILE A 317 12.55 -14.84 7.50
C ILE A 317 13.39 -16.10 7.77
N ALA A 318 13.14 -16.79 8.89
CA ALA A 318 13.85 -18.02 9.23
C ALA A 318 13.60 -19.14 8.22
N MET A 319 12.36 -19.28 7.72
CA MET A 319 12.03 -20.21 6.64
C MET A 319 12.76 -19.84 5.33
N GLY A 320 12.82 -18.56 5.00
CA GLY A 320 13.53 -18.06 3.82
C GLY A 320 15.02 -18.41 3.89
N LYS A 321 15.66 -18.12 5.02
CA LYS A 321 17.06 -18.49 5.27
C LYS A 321 17.28 -20.00 5.11
N ARG A 322 16.46 -20.82 5.78
CA ARG A 322 16.57 -22.28 5.72
C ARG A 322 16.42 -22.81 4.29
N ASN A 323 15.45 -22.30 3.54
CA ASN A 323 15.20 -22.71 2.17
C ASN A 323 16.34 -22.32 1.21
N LEU A 324 17.03 -21.23 1.46
CA LEU A 324 18.22 -20.85 0.71
C LEU A 324 19.40 -21.76 1.08
N MET A 325 19.74 -21.86 2.36
CA MET A 325 20.88 -22.67 2.82
C MET A 325 20.74 -24.16 2.49
N SER A 326 19.51 -24.68 2.36
CA SER A 326 19.30 -26.09 1.99
C SER A 326 19.71 -26.42 0.54
N VAL A 327 19.95 -25.43 -0.31
CA VAL A 327 20.42 -25.64 -1.70
C VAL A 327 21.90 -26.04 -1.70
N SER A 328 22.70 -25.44 -0.83
CA SER A 328 24.14 -25.73 -0.71
C SER A 328 24.47 -26.76 0.37
N ASP A 329 23.46 -27.30 1.10
CA ASP A 329 23.68 -28.25 2.18
C ASP A 329 24.30 -29.56 1.64
N GLY A 330 25.59 -29.76 1.89
CA GLY A 330 26.37 -30.89 1.37
C GLY A 330 26.72 -30.84 -0.11
N VAL A 331 26.41 -29.74 -0.82
CA VAL A 331 26.75 -29.52 -2.22
C VAL A 331 27.88 -28.50 -2.34
N ARG A 332 28.85 -28.78 -3.17
CA ARG A 332 30.00 -27.91 -3.43
C ARG A 332 30.41 -28.03 -4.91
N PRO A 333 31.19 -27.04 -5.42
CA PRO A 333 31.79 -27.19 -6.77
C PRO A 333 32.72 -28.39 -6.84
N ASP A 334 32.69 -29.07 -7.99
CA ASP A 334 33.55 -30.24 -8.30
C ASP A 334 34.93 -29.81 -8.83
N LEU A 335 35.58 -28.87 -8.14
CA LEU A 335 36.89 -28.38 -8.54
C LEU A 335 37.93 -29.51 -8.49
N PRO A 336 38.71 -29.75 -9.56
CA PRO A 336 39.81 -30.69 -9.53
C PRO A 336 40.89 -30.20 -8.55
N THR A 337 41.39 -31.10 -7.72
CA THR A 337 42.55 -30.81 -6.90
C THR A 337 43.78 -30.83 -7.76
N THR A 338 44.43 -29.68 -7.95
CA THR A 338 45.71 -29.65 -8.68
C THR A 338 46.80 -30.21 -7.81
N ILE A 339 47.28 -31.41 -8.13
CA ILE A 339 48.50 -31.93 -7.57
C ILE A 339 49.61 -31.26 -8.37
N GLY A 340 50.45 -30.42 -7.72
CA GLY A 340 51.59 -29.80 -8.37
C GLY A 340 52.46 -30.84 -9.07
N ALA A 341 53.09 -30.48 -10.21
CA ALA A 341 53.87 -31.35 -11.07
C ALA A 341 55.05 -32.11 -10.39
N ASP A 342 55.35 -31.74 -9.14
CA ASP A 342 56.40 -32.40 -8.33
C ASP A 342 55.75 -33.35 -7.32
N GLY A 343 55.32 -34.49 -7.75
CA GLY A 343 54.64 -35.59 -7.06
C GLY A 343 55.20 -36.06 -5.70
N LEU A 344 55.69 -35.19 -4.86
CA LEU A 344 56.25 -35.48 -3.55
C LEU A 344 55.80 -34.47 -2.45
N VAL A 345 54.50 -34.41 -2.18
CA VAL A 345 54.06 -33.92 -0.88
C VAL A 345 53.99 -35.11 0.05
N LYS A 346 54.85 -35.10 1.07
CA LYS A 346 54.73 -36.03 2.19
C LYS A 346 53.38 -35.78 2.87
N GLU A 347 52.44 -36.67 2.61
CA GLU A 347 51.07 -36.67 3.15
C GLU A 347 50.99 -36.79 4.69
N GLU A 348 52.07 -36.69 5.42
CA GLU A 348 52.11 -37.13 6.83
C GLU A 348 51.72 -36.11 7.89
N GLU A 349 51.43 -34.82 7.54
CA GLU A 349 51.14 -33.82 8.59
C GLU A 349 49.81 -33.06 8.46
N ILE A 350 49.11 -33.11 7.35
CA ILE A 350 47.84 -32.40 7.16
C ILE A 350 46.69 -33.42 7.21
N LYS A 351 45.82 -33.32 8.23
CA LYS A 351 44.54 -34.06 8.28
C LYS A 351 43.62 -33.49 7.21
N TRP A 352 43.72 -34.05 5.99
CA TRP A 352 42.90 -33.66 4.85
C TRP A 352 41.41 -33.76 5.23
N GLN A 353 40.65 -32.72 4.96
CA GLN A 353 39.20 -32.70 5.18
C GLN A 353 38.46 -32.78 3.83
N ASP A 354 37.32 -33.42 3.87
CA ASP A 354 36.46 -33.47 2.69
C ASP A 354 35.99 -32.05 2.31
N GLY A 355 36.13 -31.70 1.01
CA GLY A 355 35.81 -30.35 0.52
C GLY A 355 36.99 -29.39 0.46
N TRP A 356 38.14 -29.81 0.88
CA TRP A 356 39.34 -29.04 0.65
C TRP A 356 39.84 -29.20 -0.77
N VAL A 357 40.38 -28.13 -1.32
CA VAL A 357 41.00 -28.08 -2.66
C VAL A 357 42.40 -27.52 -2.47
N LYS A 358 43.42 -28.21 -3.02
CA LYS A 358 44.76 -27.68 -3.06
C LYS A 358 45.01 -27.03 -4.40
N TYR A 359 45.40 -25.77 -4.38
CA TYR A 359 45.86 -25.04 -5.56
C TYR A 359 47.25 -24.46 -5.27
N GLN A 360 48.22 -24.79 -6.10
CA GLN A 360 49.63 -24.47 -5.81
C GLN A 360 50.05 -24.96 -4.41
N ASP A 361 50.53 -24.07 -3.54
CA ASP A 361 50.92 -24.41 -2.19
C ASP A 361 49.87 -24.04 -1.11
N THR A 362 48.69 -23.65 -1.54
CA THR A 362 47.61 -23.19 -0.66
C THR A 362 46.43 -24.17 -0.66
N ILE A 363 45.89 -24.43 0.52
CA ILE A 363 44.66 -25.21 0.69
C ILE A 363 43.50 -24.23 0.86
N TYR A 364 42.41 -24.54 0.17
CA TYR A 364 41.19 -23.76 0.15
C TYR A 364 40.00 -24.60 0.60
N GLN A 365 39.06 -24.00 1.29
CA GLN A 365 37.81 -24.60 1.74
C GLN A 365 36.62 -23.84 1.15
N TYR A 366 35.66 -24.56 0.56
CA TYR A 366 34.44 -23.97 0.03
C TYR A 366 33.63 -23.31 1.16
N ASN A 367 33.22 -22.06 0.97
CA ASN A 367 32.36 -21.34 1.91
C ASN A 367 30.89 -21.70 1.64
N GLN A 368 30.33 -22.63 2.42
CA GLN A 368 28.94 -23.09 2.29
C GLN A 368 27.88 -22.04 2.68
N GLU A 369 28.28 -20.93 3.31
CA GLU A 369 27.36 -19.87 3.70
C GLU A 369 27.10 -18.87 2.57
N VAL A 370 27.90 -18.90 1.50
CA VAL A 370 27.73 -18.02 0.33
C VAL A 370 26.43 -18.35 -0.39
N LEU A 371 25.66 -17.30 -0.68
CA LEU A 371 24.44 -17.39 -1.49
C LEU A 371 24.71 -16.90 -2.91
N THR A 372 24.39 -17.71 -3.89
CA THR A 372 24.61 -17.43 -5.32
C THR A 372 23.28 -17.30 -6.05
N PHE A 373 23.12 -16.23 -6.83
CA PHE A 373 21.91 -15.98 -7.63
C PHE A 373 22.27 -15.71 -9.08
N LEU A 374 21.55 -16.36 -10.00
CA LEU A 374 21.70 -16.11 -11.43
C LEU A 374 20.73 -15.03 -11.89
N ILE A 375 21.25 -13.92 -12.38
CA ILE A 375 20.49 -12.83 -12.98
C ILE A 375 20.63 -12.92 -14.49
N MET A 376 19.50 -12.93 -15.20
CA MET A 376 19.43 -13.09 -16.65
C MET A 376 18.68 -11.95 -17.29
N GLY A 377 19.23 -11.34 -18.32
CA GLY A 377 18.53 -10.45 -19.24
C GLY A 377 18.13 -11.24 -20.49
N ILE A 378 16.83 -11.41 -20.72
CA ILE A 378 16.31 -12.19 -21.84
C ILE A 378 15.98 -11.26 -23.01
N ASP A 379 16.44 -11.59 -24.21
CA ASP A 379 16.13 -10.82 -25.42
C ASP A 379 14.68 -11.05 -25.89
N LYS A 380 13.77 -10.44 -25.18
CA LYS A 380 12.32 -10.42 -25.46
C LYS A 380 11.78 -9.01 -25.25
N ASP A 381 10.89 -8.61 -26.17
CA ASP A 381 10.25 -7.28 -26.16
C ASP A 381 8.78 -7.33 -25.67
N SER A 382 8.39 -8.40 -24.97
CA SER A 382 7.03 -8.62 -24.46
C SER A 382 7.05 -9.08 -23.01
N ASP A 383 5.87 -9.17 -22.39
CA ASP A 383 5.73 -9.83 -21.10
C ASP A 383 6.22 -11.29 -21.14
N ALA A 384 6.64 -11.80 -19.98
CA ALA A 384 7.09 -13.18 -19.87
C ALA A 384 5.93 -14.14 -20.17
N GLN A 385 6.04 -14.90 -21.25
CA GLN A 385 5.00 -15.83 -21.71
C GLN A 385 5.63 -17.17 -22.08
N ALA A 386 4.89 -18.24 -21.83
CA ALA A 386 5.28 -19.57 -22.27
C ALA A 386 5.20 -19.68 -23.80
N VAL A 387 6.20 -20.35 -24.39
CA VAL A 387 6.24 -20.70 -25.81
C VAL A 387 5.98 -22.18 -25.98
N GLU A 388 5.29 -22.55 -27.06
CA GLU A 388 4.87 -23.93 -27.26
C GLU A 388 5.96 -24.81 -27.85
N GLU A 389 6.93 -24.26 -28.62
CA GLU A 389 7.93 -25.04 -29.33
C GLU A 389 9.29 -24.34 -29.52
N GLY A 390 10.36 -25.14 -29.48
CA GLY A 390 11.66 -24.84 -30.06
C GLY A 390 12.48 -23.77 -29.34
N THR A 391 13.28 -23.04 -30.11
CA THR A 391 14.22 -22.01 -29.64
C THR A 391 13.59 -20.65 -29.43
N GLU A 392 12.27 -20.56 -29.44
CA GLU A 392 11.52 -19.29 -29.26
C GLU A 392 11.53 -18.76 -27.84
N GLY A 393 12.08 -19.51 -26.88
CA GLY A 393 12.18 -19.10 -25.47
C GLY A 393 12.98 -17.82 -25.21
N GLY A 394 13.69 -17.29 -26.23
CA GLY A 394 14.57 -16.14 -26.12
C GLY A 394 15.97 -16.54 -25.62
N GLN A 395 16.99 -15.77 -25.99
CA GLN A 395 18.37 -16.00 -25.54
C GLN A 395 18.66 -15.19 -24.28
N ALA A 396 19.53 -15.71 -23.43
CA ALA A 396 20.01 -14.98 -22.24
C ALA A 396 21.19 -14.07 -22.65
N ASP A 397 20.88 -12.85 -23.07
CA ASP A 397 21.81 -11.87 -23.61
C ASP A 397 22.67 -11.17 -22.56
N ALA A 398 22.25 -11.20 -21.31
CA ALA A 398 22.99 -10.75 -20.16
C ALA A 398 22.95 -11.84 -19.08
N LEU A 399 24.09 -12.22 -18.56
CA LEU A 399 24.24 -13.27 -17.56
C LEU A 399 25.17 -12.80 -16.46
N PHE A 400 24.67 -12.78 -15.22
CA PHE A 400 25.43 -12.39 -14.05
C PHE A 400 25.19 -13.37 -12.90
N LEU A 401 26.26 -13.74 -12.20
CA LEU A 401 26.17 -14.40 -10.90
C LEU A 401 26.35 -13.35 -9.79
N ALA A 402 25.32 -13.10 -9.02
CA ALA A 402 25.39 -12.31 -7.81
C ALA A 402 25.71 -13.23 -6.62
N VAL A 403 26.83 -12.97 -5.96
CA VAL A 403 27.39 -13.78 -4.88
C VAL A 403 27.33 -12.97 -3.59
N MET A 404 26.56 -13.41 -2.63
CA MET A 404 26.41 -12.77 -1.32
C MET A 404 27.21 -13.56 -0.27
N ASN A 405 28.23 -12.96 0.31
CA ASN A 405 29.02 -13.57 1.37
C ASN A 405 28.60 -13.01 2.74
N PRO A 406 27.96 -13.79 3.62
CA PRO A 406 27.51 -13.31 4.93
C PRO A 406 28.63 -13.07 5.93
N LYS A 407 29.84 -13.59 5.72
CA LYS A 407 30.98 -13.41 6.64
C LYS A 407 31.51 -11.98 6.62
N ASP A 408 31.68 -11.40 5.45
CA ASP A 408 32.20 -10.05 5.25
C ASP A 408 31.13 -9.05 4.83
N SER A 409 29.88 -9.53 4.69
CA SER A 409 28.74 -8.75 4.19
C SER A 409 29.02 -8.10 2.83
N SER A 410 29.70 -8.82 1.94
CA SER A 410 29.99 -8.38 0.58
C SER A 410 29.02 -8.97 -0.44
N ILE A 411 28.79 -8.22 -1.52
CA ILE A 411 28.19 -8.71 -2.75
C ILE A 411 29.27 -8.65 -3.82
N LYS A 412 29.57 -9.79 -4.44
CA LYS A 412 30.40 -9.87 -5.65
C LYS A 412 29.50 -10.19 -6.83
N ILE A 413 29.81 -9.68 -8.02
CA ILE A 413 29.07 -9.99 -9.25
C ILE A 413 30.07 -10.52 -10.27
N ILE A 414 29.76 -11.66 -10.89
CA ILE A 414 30.54 -12.23 -11.99
C ILE A 414 29.75 -12.05 -13.28
N GLY A 415 30.30 -11.30 -14.23
CA GLY A 415 29.76 -11.17 -15.58
C GLY A 415 30.17 -12.36 -16.44
N ILE A 416 29.19 -13.01 -17.07
CA ILE A 416 29.42 -14.14 -17.97
C ILE A 416 29.18 -13.66 -19.40
N ASN A 417 30.21 -13.73 -20.26
CA ASN A 417 30.04 -13.39 -21.66
C ASN A 417 29.02 -14.36 -22.30
N ARG A 418 28.01 -13.82 -22.98
CA ARG A 418 26.94 -14.60 -23.62
C ARG A 418 27.47 -15.61 -24.66
N ASN A 419 28.60 -15.29 -25.28
CA ASN A 419 29.24 -16.12 -26.32
C ASN A 419 30.12 -17.23 -25.72
N THR A 420 30.14 -17.40 -24.37
CA THR A 420 30.94 -18.43 -23.70
C THR A 420 30.58 -19.82 -24.24
N MET A 421 31.57 -20.50 -24.78
CA MET A 421 31.45 -21.85 -25.33
C MET A 421 31.47 -22.88 -24.20
N THR A 422 30.34 -23.54 -23.99
CA THR A 422 30.16 -24.54 -22.92
C THR A 422 29.28 -25.70 -23.39
N ASP A 423 29.08 -26.69 -22.52
CA ASP A 423 28.22 -27.84 -22.80
C ASP A 423 26.75 -27.43 -22.67
N ILE A 424 26.02 -27.41 -23.76
CA ILE A 424 24.62 -27.05 -23.87
C ILE A 424 23.78 -28.31 -24.08
N ASP A 425 22.77 -28.50 -23.24
CA ASP A 425 21.81 -29.60 -23.40
C ASP A 425 20.75 -29.21 -24.44
N VAL A 426 20.68 -29.95 -25.52
CA VAL A 426 19.73 -29.74 -26.61
C VAL A 426 18.47 -30.57 -26.38
N TYR A 427 17.32 -29.95 -26.53
CA TYR A 427 16.01 -30.57 -26.36
C TYR A 427 15.17 -30.41 -27.64
N ASN A 428 14.29 -31.38 -27.93
CA ASN A 428 13.34 -31.24 -29.02
C ASN A 428 12.13 -30.37 -28.61
N GLY A 429 11.24 -30.05 -29.56
CA GLY A 429 10.04 -29.25 -29.32
C GLY A 429 9.09 -29.80 -28.24
N ASN A 430 9.18 -31.09 -27.90
CA ASN A 430 8.44 -31.72 -26.79
C ASN A 430 9.19 -31.66 -25.45
N GLY A 431 10.35 -31.00 -25.40
CA GLY A 431 11.19 -30.89 -24.19
C GLY A 431 11.90 -32.20 -23.80
N VAL A 432 12.10 -33.12 -24.75
CA VAL A 432 12.85 -34.34 -24.53
C VAL A 432 14.32 -34.07 -24.88
N TYR A 433 15.21 -34.43 -23.96
CA TYR A 433 16.65 -34.34 -24.18
C TYR A 433 17.09 -35.15 -25.40
N ILE A 434 17.90 -34.57 -26.27
CA ILE A 434 18.45 -35.20 -27.46
C ILE A 434 19.96 -35.48 -27.28
N THR A 435 20.73 -34.45 -26.99
CA THR A 435 22.18 -34.51 -26.88
C THR A 435 22.75 -33.34 -26.11
N THR A 436 24.04 -33.39 -25.77
CA THR A 436 24.81 -32.25 -25.29
C THR A 436 25.83 -31.87 -26.36
N THR A 437 25.96 -30.59 -26.65
CA THR A 437 26.92 -30.08 -27.64
C THR A 437 27.62 -28.83 -27.12
N LYS A 438 28.79 -28.49 -27.65
CA LYS A 438 29.46 -27.22 -27.40
C LYS A 438 28.76 -26.11 -28.18
N ALA A 439 28.25 -25.10 -27.46
CA ALA A 439 27.67 -23.92 -28.08
C ALA A 439 27.74 -22.73 -27.11
N GLN A 440 27.35 -21.56 -27.59
CA GLN A 440 27.27 -20.35 -26.76
C GLN A 440 26.27 -20.54 -25.59
N ILE A 441 26.66 -20.15 -24.39
CA ILE A 441 25.84 -20.33 -23.18
C ILE A 441 24.49 -19.64 -23.27
N ALA A 442 24.38 -18.51 -23.97
CA ALA A 442 23.15 -17.73 -24.13
C ALA A 442 22.00 -18.52 -24.77
N VAL A 443 22.30 -19.51 -25.64
CA VAL A 443 21.26 -20.26 -26.38
C VAL A 443 20.54 -21.27 -25.50
N GLN A 444 21.10 -21.66 -24.35
CA GLN A 444 20.52 -22.69 -23.50
C GLN A 444 19.10 -22.31 -23.02
N HIS A 445 18.84 -21.02 -22.73
CA HIS A 445 17.53 -20.54 -22.34
C HIS A 445 16.48 -20.79 -23.43
N GLY A 446 16.85 -20.67 -24.69
CA GLY A 446 15.98 -20.88 -25.85
C GLY A 446 15.37 -22.27 -25.96
N PHE A 447 16.04 -23.33 -25.44
CA PHE A 447 15.56 -24.72 -25.49
C PHE A 447 14.43 -25.05 -24.49
N GLY A 448 13.98 -24.14 -23.68
CA GLY A 448 12.92 -24.37 -22.71
C GLY A 448 11.55 -23.84 -23.17
N ASP A 449 10.73 -23.47 -22.19
CA ASP A 449 9.35 -22.95 -22.36
C ASP A 449 9.27 -21.42 -22.38
N GLY A 450 10.39 -20.74 -22.41
CA GLY A 450 10.45 -19.27 -22.25
C GLY A 450 10.16 -18.80 -20.81
N MET A 451 9.88 -19.72 -19.88
CA MET A 451 9.52 -19.48 -18.50
C MET A 451 10.45 -20.25 -17.55
N LYS A 452 9.90 -20.91 -16.55
CA LYS A 452 10.68 -21.62 -15.52
C LYS A 452 11.61 -22.68 -16.07
N LYS A 453 11.16 -23.45 -17.04
CA LYS A 453 11.96 -24.54 -17.63
C LYS A 453 13.17 -24.00 -18.38
N SER A 454 13.01 -22.89 -19.11
CA SER A 454 14.13 -22.19 -19.75
C SER A 454 15.15 -21.70 -18.73
N CYS A 455 14.67 -21.07 -17.65
CA CYS A 455 15.54 -20.60 -16.57
C CYS A 455 16.27 -21.74 -15.85
N GLU A 456 15.62 -22.88 -15.61
CA GLU A 456 16.27 -24.08 -15.02
C GLU A 456 17.36 -24.66 -15.93
N TYR A 457 17.12 -24.69 -17.25
CA TYR A 457 18.13 -25.14 -18.20
C TYR A 457 19.32 -24.18 -18.21
N GLN A 458 19.07 -22.87 -18.27
CA GLN A 458 20.14 -21.88 -18.23
C GLN A 458 20.93 -21.93 -16.92
N LYS A 459 20.24 -22.06 -15.78
CA LYS A 459 20.88 -22.25 -14.48
C LYS A 459 21.81 -23.44 -14.47
N LYS A 460 21.35 -24.59 -14.98
CA LYS A 460 22.15 -25.82 -15.07
C LYS A 460 23.39 -25.66 -15.96
N ALA A 461 23.29 -24.91 -17.08
CA ALA A 461 24.46 -24.65 -17.93
C ALA A 461 25.50 -23.78 -17.20
N VAL A 462 25.04 -22.77 -16.43
CA VAL A 462 25.94 -21.95 -15.63
C VAL A 462 26.53 -22.75 -14.46
N GLU A 463 25.75 -23.59 -13.78
CA GLU A 463 26.28 -24.51 -12.75
C GLU A 463 27.41 -25.39 -13.31
N LYS A 464 27.23 -25.99 -14.50
CA LYS A 464 28.25 -26.78 -15.17
C LYS A 464 29.51 -25.98 -15.52
N LEU A 465 29.35 -24.76 -16.06
CA LEU A 465 30.46 -23.86 -16.37
C LEU A 465 31.34 -23.58 -15.16
N PHE A 466 30.72 -23.45 -13.97
CA PHE A 466 31.40 -23.20 -12.70
C PHE A 466 31.56 -24.47 -11.86
N TYR A 467 31.89 -25.61 -12.49
CA TYR A 467 32.17 -26.90 -11.84
C TYR A 467 31.06 -27.36 -10.87
N ASN A 468 29.81 -27.31 -11.33
CA ASN A 468 28.62 -27.65 -10.57
C ASN A 468 28.39 -26.77 -9.31
N LEU A 469 28.77 -25.50 -9.39
CA LEU A 469 28.53 -24.51 -8.34
C LEU A 469 27.04 -24.45 -8.00
N PRO A 470 26.63 -24.58 -6.71
CA PRO A 470 25.23 -24.48 -6.35
C PRO A 470 24.69 -23.06 -6.53
N ILE A 471 23.62 -22.91 -7.31
CA ILE A 471 22.90 -21.65 -7.52
C ILE A 471 21.59 -21.68 -6.72
N HIS A 472 21.44 -20.77 -5.77
CA HIS A 472 20.36 -20.73 -4.76
C HIS A 472 19.04 -20.19 -5.29
N GLY A 473 19.08 -19.48 -6.42
CA GLY A 473 17.92 -18.95 -7.09
C GLY A 473 18.27 -18.20 -8.36
N TYR A 474 17.25 -17.85 -9.14
CA TYR A 474 17.42 -17.06 -10.34
C TYR A 474 16.34 -15.98 -10.49
N ALA A 475 16.67 -14.96 -11.27
CA ALA A 475 15.75 -13.96 -11.78
C ALA A 475 16.06 -13.70 -13.25
N ALA A 476 15.12 -14.03 -14.14
CA ALA A 476 15.16 -13.73 -15.56
C ALA A 476 14.23 -12.56 -15.84
N VAL A 477 14.75 -11.52 -16.47
CA VAL A 477 14.02 -10.28 -16.76
C VAL A 477 14.09 -10.02 -18.25
N ASN A 478 12.95 -9.81 -18.90
CA ASN A 478 12.95 -9.41 -20.31
C ASN A 478 13.55 -8.01 -20.46
N MET A 479 14.38 -7.81 -21.46
CA MET A 479 15.11 -6.55 -21.63
C MET A 479 14.17 -5.35 -21.83
N SER A 480 12.96 -5.58 -22.32
CA SER A 480 11.90 -4.56 -22.37
C SER A 480 11.48 -3.98 -21.00
N ALA A 481 11.85 -4.61 -19.88
CA ALA A 481 11.62 -4.08 -18.54
C ALA A 481 12.62 -2.97 -18.13
N ILE A 482 13.75 -2.85 -18.81
CA ILE A 482 14.82 -1.91 -18.44
C ILE A 482 14.32 -0.46 -18.32
N PRO A 483 13.52 0.08 -19.26
CA PRO A 483 12.96 1.42 -19.11
C PRO A 483 12.18 1.59 -17.80
N THR A 484 11.34 0.61 -17.47
CA THR A 484 10.53 0.62 -16.25
C THR A 484 11.38 0.54 -14.98
N ILE A 485 12.43 -0.31 -15.00
CA ILE A 485 13.38 -0.46 -13.88
C ILE A 485 14.12 0.86 -13.65
N ASN A 486 14.67 1.43 -14.72
CA ASN A 486 15.44 2.67 -14.69
C ASN A 486 14.61 3.83 -14.13
N ASP A 487 13.40 4.02 -14.64
CA ASP A 487 12.54 5.12 -14.23
C ASP A 487 11.98 4.95 -12.81
N ALA A 488 11.80 3.71 -12.35
CA ALA A 488 11.34 3.42 -11.00
C ALA A 488 12.35 3.83 -9.92
N VAL A 489 13.64 3.85 -10.24
CA VAL A 489 14.70 4.36 -9.33
C VAL A 489 15.04 5.83 -9.58
N GLY A 490 14.37 6.48 -10.55
CA GLY A 490 14.56 7.90 -10.87
C GLY A 490 15.70 8.16 -11.86
N GLY A 491 16.05 7.19 -12.70
CA GLY A 491 17.10 7.28 -13.69
C GLY A 491 18.51 7.02 -13.15
N ILE A 492 19.44 6.71 -14.04
CA ILE A 492 20.83 6.39 -13.73
C ILE A 492 21.78 7.43 -14.33
N ASP A 493 22.67 7.95 -13.50
CA ASP A 493 23.75 8.84 -13.92
C ASP A 493 25.01 8.02 -14.17
N LEU A 494 25.63 8.16 -15.37
CA LEU A 494 26.89 7.50 -15.70
C LEU A 494 27.69 8.25 -16.75
N VAL A 495 28.96 7.85 -16.94
CA VAL A 495 29.81 8.29 -18.04
C VAL A 495 29.69 7.29 -19.18
N VAL A 496 29.34 7.72 -20.37
CA VAL A 496 29.19 6.88 -21.55
C VAL A 496 30.53 6.26 -21.94
N LEU A 497 30.58 4.91 -22.05
CA LEU A 497 31.84 4.18 -22.29
C LEU A 497 32.24 4.10 -23.76
N GLU A 498 31.29 4.22 -24.68
CA GLU A 498 31.57 4.20 -26.15
C GLU A 498 30.57 5.06 -26.90
N ASP A 499 30.90 5.50 -28.11
CA ASP A 499 30.02 6.34 -28.93
C ASP A 499 28.80 5.56 -29.45
N LEU A 500 27.63 5.86 -28.92
CA LEU A 500 26.34 5.29 -29.30
C LEU A 500 25.42 6.34 -29.97
N THR A 501 25.98 7.43 -30.49
CA THR A 501 25.20 8.52 -31.11
C THR A 501 24.39 8.09 -32.33
N LYS A 502 24.74 6.96 -32.95
CA LYS A 502 23.94 6.34 -34.02
C LYS A 502 22.54 5.91 -33.56
N ILE A 503 22.37 5.64 -32.26
CA ILE A 503 21.13 5.11 -31.67
C ILE A 503 20.44 6.22 -30.85
N ASP A 504 21.20 6.90 -30.01
CA ASP A 504 20.73 8.01 -29.20
C ASP A 504 21.77 9.14 -29.25
N ALA A 505 21.39 10.26 -29.82
CA ALA A 505 22.28 11.42 -29.99
C ALA A 505 22.88 11.97 -28.67
N GLY A 506 22.28 11.61 -27.53
CA GLY A 506 22.77 11.97 -26.19
C GLY A 506 23.89 11.07 -25.67
N LEU A 507 24.10 9.89 -26.27
CA LEU A 507 25.07 8.91 -25.80
C LEU A 507 26.45 9.08 -26.48
N VAL A 508 27.08 10.21 -26.20
CA VAL A 508 28.43 10.56 -26.68
C VAL A 508 29.46 9.98 -25.73
N GLU A 509 30.47 9.26 -26.24
CA GLU A 509 31.58 8.71 -25.44
C GLU A 509 32.22 9.77 -24.53
N GLY A 510 32.47 9.40 -23.27
CA GLY A 510 33.06 10.26 -22.23
C GLY A 510 32.13 11.33 -21.66
N SER A 511 30.89 11.47 -22.15
CA SER A 511 29.92 12.41 -21.59
C SER A 511 29.25 11.88 -20.34
N ASN A 512 28.97 12.78 -19.36
CA ASN A 512 28.11 12.47 -18.23
C ASN A 512 26.66 12.59 -18.68
N VAL A 513 25.88 11.54 -18.52
CA VAL A 513 24.48 11.48 -18.92
C VAL A 513 23.60 11.01 -17.78
N HIS A 514 22.36 11.51 -17.77
CA HIS A 514 21.28 10.95 -16.98
C HIS A 514 20.42 10.10 -17.91
N LEU A 515 20.50 8.78 -17.78
CA LEU A 515 19.75 7.86 -18.63
C LEU A 515 18.25 7.89 -18.27
N SER A 516 17.42 8.26 -19.23
CA SER A 516 15.97 7.98 -19.22
C SER A 516 15.73 6.50 -19.55
N GLY A 517 14.49 6.02 -19.39
CA GLY A 517 14.17 4.62 -19.64
C GLY A 517 14.61 4.11 -21.02
N ASP A 518 14.28 4.84 -22.08
CA ASP A 518 14.63 4.45 -23.46
C ASP A 518 16.14 4.52 -23.70
N SER A 519 16.82 5.56 -23.21
CA SER A 519 18.28 5.66 -23.31
C SER A 519 18.98 4.54 -22.54
N ALA A 520 18.48 4.18 -21.36
CA ALA A 520 18.99 3.04 -20.57
C ALA A 520 18.85 1.72 -21.32
N PHE A 521 17.70 1.51 -21.94
CA PHE A 521 17.45 0.31 -22.76
C PHE A 521 18.49 0.17 -23.89
N TRP A 522 18.67 1.22 -24.67
CA TRP A 522 19.62 1.21 -25.78
C TRP A 522 21.07 1.10 -25.29
N TYR A 523 21.41 1.76 -24.19
CA TYR A 523 22.75 1.69 -23.61
C TYR A 523 23.18 0.25 -23.26
N VAL A 524 22.28 -0.56 -22.73
CA VAL A 524 22.57 -1.94 -22.32
C VAL A 524 22.30 -2.98 -23.41
N LYS A 525 21.40 -2.69 -24.38
CA LYS A 525 20.99 -3.66 -25.41
C LYS A 525 21.83 -3.55 -26.68
N TYR A 526 22.13 -2.33 -27.11
CA TYR A 526 22.73 -2.11 -28.42
C TYR A 526 24.10 -2.83 -28.58
N ARG A 527 24.29 -3.45 -29.72
CA ARG A 527 25.53 -4.05 -30.16
C ARG A 527 25.66 -3.84 -31.65
N ASP A 528 26.84 -3.36 -32.11
CA ASP A 528 27.20 -3.34 -33.53
C ASP A 528 27.78 -4.70 -33.87
N THR A 529 27.03 -5.57 -34.56
CA THR A 529 27.43 -6.93 -34.91
C THR A 529 28.52 -6.97 -35.97
N ASP A 530 28.77 -5.84 -36.66
CA ASP A 530 29.84 -5.74 -37.67
C ASP A 530 31.22 -5.47 -37.04
N ILE A 531 31.22 -5.17 -35.71
CA ILE A 531 32.45 -4.91 -34.95
C ILE A 531 32.81 -6.15 -34.14
N PHE A 532 33.96 -6.73 -34.39
CA PHE A 532 34.52 -7.84 -33.62
C PHE A 532 34.79 -7.43 -32.17
N GLY A 533 34.43 -8.29 -31.20
CA GLY A 533 34.55 -8.01 -29.76
C GLY A 533 33.46 -7.09 -29.20
N SER A 534 32.46 -6.72 -30.00
CA SER A 534 31.36 -5.86 -29.54
C SER A 534 30.49 -6.49 -28.43
N ALA A 535 30.54 -7.78 -28.21
CA ALA A 535 29.90 -8.45 -27.07
C ALA A 535 30.58 -8.09 -25.75
N ASP A 536 31.91 -7.93 -25.74
CA ASP A 536 32.68 -7.56 -24.53
C ASP A 536 32.42 -6.12 -24.14
N THR A 537 32.41 -5.20 -25.12
CA THR A 537 32.09 -3.78 -24.85
C THR A 537 30.65 -3.61 -24.31
N ARG A 538 29.70 -4.40 -24.84
CA ARG A 538 28.35 -4.44 -24.32
C ARG A 538 28.31 -4.96 -22.89
N LEU A 539 29.04 -6.01 -22.55
CA LEU A 539 29.14 -6.55 -21.19
C LEU A 539 29.67 -5.48 -20.21
N LEU A 540 30.69 -4.72 -20.61
CA LEU A 540 31.20 -3.59 -19.79
C LEU A 540 30.14 -2.52 -19.52
N ARG A 541 29.33 -2.14 -20.53
CA ARG A 541 28.21 -1.21 -20.37
C ARG A 541 27.13 -1.77 -19.47
N GLN A 542 26.79 -3.04 -19.62
CA GLN A 542 25.84 -3.73 -18.73
C GLN A 542 26.35 -3.79 -17.29
N GLN A 543 27.64 -4.05 -17.10
CA GLN A 543 28.31 -4.00 -15.80
C GLN A 543 28.16 -2.61 -15.15
N GLN A 544 28.57 -1.56 -15.87
CA GLN A 544 28.48 -0.19 -15.36
C GLN A 544 27.03 0.20 -15.00
N TYR A 545 26.09 -0.11 -15.89
CA TYR A 545 24.67 0.15 -15.64
C TYR A 545 24.16 -0.58 -14.41
N LEU A 546 24.44 -1.89 -14.30
CA LEU A 546 23.98 -2.72 -13.16
C LEU A 546 24.56 -2.23 -11.84
N THR A 547 25.85 -1.86 -11.81
CA THR A 547 26.51 -1.29 -10.62
C THR A 547 25.83 -0.01 -10.16
N ASN A 548 25.58 0.92 -11.08
CA ASN A 548 24.91 2.18 -10.76
C ASN A 548 23.45 1.97 -10.36
N LEU A 549 22.74 1.03 -11.01
CA LEU A 549 21.36 0.66 -10.69
C LEU A 549 21.24 0.11 -9.26
N VAL A 550 22.11 -0.84 -8.89
CA VAL A 550 22.10 -1.43 -7.54
C VAL A 550 22.34 -0.37 -6.47
N ASN A 551 23.34 0.51 -6.68
CA ASN A 551 23.67 1.59 -5.75
C ASN A 551 22.53 2.60 -5.64
N LYS A 552 21.93 2.98 -6.76
CA LYS A 552 20.77 3.90 -6.81
C LYS A 552 19.56 3.29 -6.14
N ALA A 553 19.23 2.03 -6.45
CA ALA A 553 18.12 1.30 -5.83
C ALA A 553 18.28 1.19 -4.31
N LYS A 554 19.46 0.85 -3.81
CA LYS A 554 19.76 0.85 -2.36
C LYS A 554 19.50 2.22 -1.72
N GLN A 555 19.95 3.28 -2.36
CA GLN A 555 19.76 4.65 -1.87
C GLN A 555 18.28 5.04 -1.81
N GLU A 556 17.51 4.76 -2.87
CA GLU A 556 16.09 5.13 -2.95
C GLU A 556 15.23 4.26 -2.02
N VAL A 557 15.50 2.96 -1.91
CA VAL A 557 14.83 2.05 -0.95
C VAL A 557 15.15 2.44 0.49
N GLY A 558 16.37 2.89 0.77
CA GLY A 558 16.76 3.42 2.09
C GLY A 558 15.99 4.68 2.49
N LYS A 559 15.55 5.49 1.52
CA LYS A 559 14.71 6.68 1.75
C LYS A 559 13.22 6.32 1.88
N ASP A 560 12.74 5.38 1.05
CA ASP A 560 11.34 4.94 1.01
C ASP A 560 11.26 3.46 0.58
N ILE A 561 10.98 2.60 1.54
CA ILE A 561 10.85 1.16 1.31
C ILE A 561 9.75 0.81 0.28
N SER A 562 8.80 1.71 0.04
CA SER A 562 7.75 1.49 -0.97
C SER A 562 8.31 1.43 -2.39
N VAL A 563 9.50 2.00 -2.65
CA VAL A 563 10.20 1.92 -3.94
C VAL A 563 10.47 0.47 -4.32
N ALA A 564 10.93 -0.36 -3.38
CA ALA A 564 11.17 -1.78 -3.64
C ALA A 564 9.89 -2.53 -4.05
N LEU A 565 8.77 -2.25 -3.39
CA LEU A 565 7.48 -2.88 -3.73
C LEU A 565 6.97 -2.40 -5.09
N ASN A 566 7.07 -1.11 -5.36
CA ASN A 566 6.66 -0.53 -6.64
C ASN A 566 7.51 -1.09 -7.79
N LEU A 567 8.82 -1.20 -7.60
CA LEU A 567 9.75 -1.80 -8.57
C LEU A 567 9.38 -3.27 -8.84
N TYR A 568 9.18 -4.06 -7.79
CA TYR A 568 8.77 -5.46 -7.94
C TYR A 568 7.45 -5.59 -8.72
N GLN A 569 6.43 -4.80 -8.37
CA GLN A 569 5.14 -4.82 -9.06
C GLN A 569 5.23 -4.39 -10.53
N ALA A 570 6.09 -3.43 -10.84
CA ALA A 570 6.29 -2.93 -12.19
C ALA A 570 7.00 -3.94 -13.10
N VAL A 571 7.97 -4.70 -12.54
CA VAL A 571 8.81 -5.64 -13.29
C VAL A 571 8.20 -7.05 -13.34
N SER A 572 7.37 -7.43 -12.37
CA SER A 572 6.85 -8.80 -12.23
C SER A 572 6.17 -9.39 -13.48
N PRO A 573 5.47 -8.63 -14.34
CA PRO A 573 4.93 -9.19 -15.59
C PRO A 573 5.99 -9.65 -16.60
N GLN A 574 7.20 -9.08 -16.51
CA GLN A 574 8.33 -9.31 -17.42
C GLN A 574 9.45 -10.10 -16.74
N MET A 575 9.18 -10.73 -15.60
CA MET A 575 10.16 -11.44 -14.79
C MET A 575 9.72 -12.87 -14.49
N VAL A 576 10.67 -13.80 -14.61
CA VAL A 576 10.53 -15.19 -14.16
C VAL A 576 11.54 -15.47 -13.07
N THR A 577 11.09 -15.94 -11.90
CA THR A 577 11.98 -16.21 -10.76
C THR A 577 11.53 -17.43 -9.95
N ASP A 578 12.47 -18.12 -9.32
CA ASP A 578 12.25 -19.15 -8.30
C ASP A 578 12.44 -18.61 -6.87
N ILE A 579 12.69 -17.31 -6.73
CA ILE A 579 12.82 -16.64 -5.43
C ILE A 579 11.44 -16.50 -4.82
N SER A 580 11.09 -17.44 -3.92
CA SER A 580 9.80 -17.41 -3.22
C SER A 580 9.66 -16.20 -2.31
N PRO A 581 8.43 -15.81 -1.92
CA PRO A 581 8.22 -14.69 -0.99
C PRO A 581 9.00 -14.81 0.34
N HIS A 582 9.22 -16.03 0.83
CA HIS A 582 10.01 -16.29 2.04
C HIS A 582 11.50 -16.02 1.80
N LYS A 583 12.05 -16.49 0.67
CA LYS A 583 13.43 -16.21 0.25
C LYS A 583 13.62 -14.68 0.08
N ALA A 584 12.69 -14.02 -0.61
CA ALA A 584 12.71 -12.58 -0.82
C ALA A 584 12.66 -11.78 0.49
N ALA A 585 11.81 -12.19 1.45
CA ALA A 585 11.72 -11.55 2.76
C ALA A 585 13.05 -11.66 3.56
N TYR A 586 13.70 -12.82 3.50
CA TYR A 586 15.02 -13.00 4.11
C TYR A 586 16.06 -12.09 3.44
N LEU A 587 16.16 -12.12 2.11
CA LEU A 587 17.10 -11.29 1.36
C LEU A 587 16.88 -9.80 1.65
N ALA A 588 15.64 -9.33 1.63
CA ALA A 588 15.32 -7.94 1.95
C ALA A 588 15.71 -7.55 3.39
N SER A 589 15.71 -8.49 4.33
CA SER A 589 16.09 -8.23 5.72
C SER A 589 17.60 -8.10 5.92
N VAL A 590 18.41 -8.72 5.06
CA VAL A 590 19.90 -8.73 5.19
C VAL A 590 20.60 -7.80 4.20
N LEU A 591 19.99 -7.57 3.02
CA LEU A 591 20.59 -6.79 1.94
C LEU A 591 21.08 -5.38 2.32
N PRO A 592 20.40 -4.61 3.21
CA PRO A 592 20.87 -3.29 3.62
C PRO A 592 22.27 -3.29 4.26
N ASP A 593 22.66 -4.39 4.91
CA ASP A 593 23.94 -4.52 5.59
C ASP A 593 25.09 -4.92 4.65
N TYR A 594 24.76 -5.37 3.44
CA TYR A 594 25.76 -5.80 2.47
C TYR A 594 26.35 -4.63 1.69
N LYS A 595 27.65 -4.72 1.39
CA LYS A 595 28.39 -3.75 0.60
C LYS A 595 28.56 -4.24 -0.83
N PHE A 596 28.46 -3.32 -1.74
CA PHE A 596 28.71 -3.54 -3.16
C PHE A 596 29.52 -2.37 -3.71
N ASP A 597 30.76 -2.63 -4.11
CA ASP A 597 31.68 -1.67 -4.67
C ASP A 597 32.06 -2.08 -6.09
N GLU A 598 32.60 -1.17 -6.90
CA GLU A 598 33.00 -1.44 -8.29
C GLU A 598 34.08 -2.54 -8.37
N ASP A 599 34.97 -2.60 -7.38
CA ASP A 599 36.03 -3.61 -7.26
C ASP A 599 35.48 -5.04 -7.01
N ASN A 600 34.20 -5.17 -6.68
CA ASN A 600 33.52 -6.46 -6.48
C ASN A 600 32.86 -7.01 -7.74
N PHE A 601 33.17 -6.42 -8.90
CA PHE A 601 32.71 -6.94 -10.19
C PHE A 601 33.84 -7.72 -10.88
N TYR A 602 33.59 -8.98 -11.18
CA TYR A 602 34.50 -9.90 -11.84
C TYR A 602 34.04 -10.15 -13.29
N THR A 603 35.00 -10.17 -14.21
CA THR A 603 34.76 -10.57 -15.61
C THR A 603 35.58 -11.83 -15.87
N MET A 604 35.02 -12.81 -16.55
CA MET A 604 35.75 -14.01 -16.95
C MET A 604 36.85 -13.63 -17.96
N GLU A 605 38.07 -14.01 -17.64
CA GLU A 605 39.19 -13.92 -18.60
C GLU A 605 39.10 -15.03 -19.65
N GLY A 606 39.55 -14.75 -20.88
CA GLY A 606 39.50 -15.69 -21.97
C GLY A 606 39.76 -15.04 -23.32
N GLU A 607 39.59 -15.80 -24.37
CA GLU A 607 39.83 -15.37 -25.75
C GLU A 607 38.52 -15.36 -26.55
N THR A 608 38.22 -14.21 -27.18
CA THR A 608 37.16 -14.12 -28.18
C THR A 608 37.70 -14.40 -29.55
N VAL A 609 37.17 -15.39 -30.24
CA VAL A 609 37.54 -15.75 -31.61
C VAL A 609 36.32 -15.67 -32.53
N MET A 610 36.57 -15.52 -33.82
CA MET A 610 35.51 -15.66 -34.83
C MET A 610 35.38 -17.12 -35.18
N GLY A 611 34.25 -17.75 -34.81
CA GLY A 611 33.87 -19.08 -35.26
C GLY A 611 33.42 -19.12 -36.73
N GLU A 612 32.79 -20.20 -37.16
CA GLU A 612 32.30 -20.33 -38.55
C GLU A 612 31.19 -19.32 -38.87
N GLU A 613 30.31 -19.04 -37.94
CA GLU A 613 29.15 -18.14 -38.14
C GLU A 613 29.06 -17.02 -37.10
N PHE A 614 29.59 -17.22 -35.89
CA PHE A 614 29.43 -16.31 -34.75
C PHE A 614 30.73 -16.12 -33.97
N GLU A 615 30.80 -15.06 -33.18
CA GLU A 615 31.85 -14.89 -32.17
C GLU A 615 31.71 -15.95 -31.07
N GLU A 616 32.82 -16.57 -30.71
CA GLU A 616 32.93 -17.58 -29.67
C GLU A 616 33.90 -17.09 -28.60
N PHE A 617 33.51 -17.18 -27.33
CA PHE A 617 34.37 -16.86 -26.21
C PHE A 617 34.79 -18.13 -25.47
N TYR A 618 36.09 -18.35 -25.38
CA TYR A 618 36.68 -19.46 -24.66
C TYR A 618 37.31 -18.95 -23.37
N PRO A 619 36.73 -19.28 -22.20
CA PRO A 619 37.29 -18.88 -20.93
C PRO A 619 38.66 -19.51 -20.72
N ASP A 620 39.59 -18.75 -20.13
CA ASP A 620 40.85 -19.29 -19.62
C ASP A 620 40.53 -20.14 -18.39
N GLU A 621 40.84 -21.42 -18.46
CA GLU A 621 40.47 -22.39 -17.42
C GLU A 621 41.22 -22.10 -16.09
N ASP A 622 42.48 -21.67 -16.15
CA ASP A 622 43.27 -21.37 -14.98
C ASP A 622 42.76 -20.07 -14.29
N ALA A 623 42.48 -19.03 -15.07
CA ALA A 623 41.91 -17.79 -14.57
C ALA A 623 40.50 -17.99 -14.00
N LEU A 624 39.66 -18.81 -14.67
CA LEU A 624 38.33 -19.17 -14.14
C LEU A 624 38.45 -19.94 -12.82
N TYR A 625 39.41 -20.86 -12.72
CA TYR A 625 39.68 -21.63 -11.52
C TYR A 625 40.12 -20.71 -10.37
N GLU A 626 41.05 -19.78 -10.61
CA GLU A 626 41.50 -18.78 -9.62
C GLU A 626 40.37 -17.87 -9.18
N MET A 627 39.53 -17.40 -10.11
CA MET A 627 38.34 -16.59 -9.78
C MET A 627 37.38 -17.36 -8.87
N ILE A 628 37.13 -18.65 -9.15
CA ILE A 628 36.25 -19.47 -8.30
C ILE A 628 36.85 -19.60 -6.90
N LEU A 629 38.15 -19.80 -6.77
CA LEU A 629 38.81 -19.85 -5.47
C LEU A 629 38.68 -18.53 -4.73
N ASP A 630 38.89 -17.38 -5.38
CA ASP A 630 38.82 -16.07 -4.76
C ASP A 630 37.39 -15.69 -4.30
N VAL A 631 36.39 -16.10 -5.09
CA VAL A 631 35.02 -15.70 -4.82
C VAL A 631 34.29 -16.63 -3.86
N PHE A 632 34.52 -17.94 -3.94
CA PHE A 632 33.72 -18.95 -3.25
C PHE A 632 34.47 -19.77 -2.19
N TYR A 633 35.78 -19.62 -2.11
CA TYR A 633 36.59 -20.40 -1.17
C TYR A 633 37.35 -19.49 -0.21
N GLU A 634 37.75 -20.07 0.88
CA GLU A 634 38.59 -19.43 1.91
C GLU A 634 39.88 -20.21 2.02
N LYS A 635 40.99 -19.48 2.23
CA LYS A 635 42.30 -20.11 2.54
C LYS A 635 42.23 -20.78 3.91
N VAL A 636 42.67 -22.03 3.94
CA VAL A 636 42.81 -22.76 5.20
C VAL A 636 44.16 -22.38 5.82
N GLU A 637 44.13 -21.81 7.03
CA GLU A 637 45.30 -21.41 7.78
C GLU A 637 46.09 -22.62 8.32
#